data_a104a8fcd1831eb59c0f8a1c311b31bd
#
_entry.id   a104a8fcd1831eb59c0f8a1c311b31bd
#
_cell.length_a   1.000
_cell.length_b   1.000
_cell.length_c   1.000
_cell.angle_alpha   90.00
_cell.angle_beta   90.00
_cell.angle_gamma   90.00
#
_symmetry.space_group_name_H-M   'P 1'
#
loop_
_entity.id
_entity.type
_entity.pdbx_description
1 polymer ?
#
loop_
_entity_poly.entity_id
_entity_poly.type
_entity_poly.pdbx_seq_one_letter_code
_entity_poly.pdbx_strand_id
1 'polypeptide(L)'
;MLEFERYELSTGPAYRFDLERRDLFKLLGGGLLFVLFFDGEAIAQESGRTQGFRADARPAELAAWLHIAEDGTVTIYTGKVEVGQNARTALTQAVAEELHTSISSVKLVMGDTDLTPYDMGTFGSRTTPTMAPQLKKVGAAARETLIDLAADKWKVDRKSISVVDGKVKNSASGESIGFGELTHGQKLMKTVDGASVTTADKWTVAGTSVTKVNAREIVTGAHRYTTDMVRPGMLFGRVLRPSALNAKLVSLDTKPASSIPGIVIVRDGDFVGVTARDELTLTNAISALKAEWKSDPQPSNKDLFAYLKSHPTQSRGGGGGRPSPEQGSVDQGLASSDHKLDSTYTVAYIAHTPLEPRAAVAEWTNGKVTVWTGTQRPFGVKSELAEAFKIPEDRVRVIVPDTGSGYGGKHTGEVAIEAARLAQAAKKPVKIIWTREEEFTWAYFRPAGVIDIRSGTTKDGLITAWEFHNYNSGPSGIDTPYDIANRKIEFHPTDSPLRQGSYRGLAATANHFARESHMDEIAAALSLDPLEFRLKNLKDERLRAVLQAAAGKFGWGKVKSEPTRGFGLACGFEKGGYVASCAEISISQPGSKVKIERVVTSFECGAIVNPEHLKNQVEGSVIQGIGGALFEAIEFENGHILNPRVGKYRLPRFSDVPVLETILLDRKDLPSAGAGETPIVGLAPAVGNAIYQATGVRIRALPMVPNGVPSQVQSTAKA
;
A
#
# COMPACT_ATOMS: atom_id res chain seq x y z
N MET A 1 13.48 -15.72 -3.68
CA MET A 1 13.12 -15.44 -2.28
C MET A 1 11.68 -14.97 -2.29
N LEU A 2 10.78 -15.71 -1.64
CA LEU A 2 9.35 -15.39 -1.64
C LEU A 2 9.10 -14.16 -0.78
N GLU A 3 8.62 -13.07 -1.38
CA GLU A 3 8.20 -11.87 -0.67
C GLU A 3 6.74 -11.99 -0.31
N PHE A 4 6.48 -12.58 0.85
CA PHE A 4 5.16 -12.53 1.46
C PHE A 4 4.90 -11.16 2.10
N GLU A 5 3.71 -10.98 2.64
CA GLU A 5 3.27 -9.88 3.50
C GLU A 5 4.24 -9.57 4.68
N ARG A 6 5.42 -10.18 4.70
CA ARG A 6 6.44 -10.09 5.76
C ARG A 6 6.90 -8.65 6.04
N TYR A 7 6.88 -7.82 5.02
CA TYR A 7 7.35 -6.44 5.17
C TYR A 7 6.49 -5.60 6.09
N GLU A 8 5.25 -6.00 6.30
CA GLU A 8 4.35 -5.32 7.23
C GLU A 8 4.62 -5.67 8.69
N LEU A 9 5.29 -6.79 8.95
CA LEU A 9 5.45 -7.38 10.27
C LEU A 9 6.91 -7.61 10.68
N SER A 10 7.90 -7.38 9.80
CA SER A 10 9.30 -7.49 10.17
C SER A 10 9.71 -6.33 11.06
N THR A 11 10.28 -6.63 12.22
CA THR A 11 11.11 -5.68 12.95
C THR A 11 12.27 -5.32 12.01
N GLY A 12 12.34 -4.06 11.57
CA GLY A 12 13.46 -3.57 10.80
C GLY A 12 14.79 -3.76 11.55
N PRO A 13 15.92 -3.63 10.85
CA PRO A 13 17.21 -3.59 11.51
C PRO A 13 17.19 -2.52 12.61
N ALA A 14 17.96 -2.74 13.68
CA ALA A 14 18.13 -1.74 14.72
C ALA A 14 18.88 -0.55 14.11
N TYR A 15 18.15 0.39 13.54
CA TYR A 15 18.68 1.63 12.99
C TYR A 15 18.93 2.60 14.14
N ARG A 16 20.16 3.09 14.26
CA ARG A 16 20.49 4.19 15.14
C ARG A 16 20.57 5.47 14.31
N PHE A 17 19.78 6.43 14.70
CA PHE A 17 19.88 7.79 14.16
C PHE A 17 21.00 8.50 14.95
N ASP A 18 22.23 8.43 14.45
CA ASP A 18 23.43 8.92 15.13
C ASP A 18 23.71 10.42 14.88
N LEU A 19 22.65 11.25 14.77
CA LEU A 19 22.85 12.69 14.71
C LEU A 19 22.91 13.27 16.13
N GLU A 20 24.10 13.73 16.53
CA GLU A 20 24.25 14.47 17.78
C GLU A 20 23.50 15.83 17.67
N ARG A 21 23.03 16.34 18.81
CA ARG A 21 22.37 17.67 18.93
C ARG A 21 23.14 18.77 18.20
N ARG A 22 24.49 18.74 18.29
CA ARG A 22 25.36 19.73 17.67
C ARG A 22 25.35 19.66 16.14
N ASP A 23 25.23 18.46 15.59
CA ASP A 23 25.21 18.23 14.14
C ASP A 23 23.86 18.57 13.54
N LEU A 24 22.76 18.35 14.25
CA LEU A 24 21.43 18.82 13.83
C LEU A 24 21.39 20.33 13.71
N PHE A 25 21.90 21.09 14.69
CA PHE A 25 21.95 22.56 14.59
C PHE A 25 22.98 23.07 13.57
N LYS A 26 24.04 22.34 13.26
CA LYS A 26 24.92 22.68 12.11
C LYS A 26 24.19 22.53 10.78
N LEU A 27 23.33 21.50 10.67
CA LEU A 27 22.56 21.22 9.46
C LEU A 27 21.39 22.18 9.27
N LEU A 28 20.68 22.55 10.36
CA LEU A 28 19.41 23.26 10.33
C LEU A 28 19.52 24.75 10.63
N GLY A 29 20.65 25.21 11.20
CA GLY A 29 20.79 26.56 11.73
C GLY A 29 20.23 26.73 13.14
N GLY A 30 20.01 27.98 13.57
CA GLY A 30 19.34 28.27 14.86
C GLY A 30 17.85 27.94 14.85
N GLY A 31 17.21 28.13 16.01
CA GLY A 31 15.77 27.91 16.17
C GLY A 31 15.41 26.88 17.23
N LEU A 32 14.19 26.34 17.12
CA LEU A 32 13.67 25.34 18.07
C LEU A 32 13.58 23.97 17.37
N LEU A 33 14.06 22.93 18.07
CA LEU A 33 14.00 21.56 17.60
C LEU A 33 13.20 20.69 18.60
N PHE A 34 12.19 20.03 18.12
CA PHE A 34 11.33 19.11 18.88
C PHE A 34 11.54 17.70 18.40
N VAL A 35 11.82 16.78 19.31
CA VAL A 35 12.07 15.37 19.00
C VAL A 35 11.14 14.46 19.81
N LEU A 36 10.53 13.49 19.15
CA LEU A 36 9.71 12.46 19.75
C LEU A 36 10.45 11.12 19.67
N PHE A 37 10.64 10.48 20.82
CA PHE A 37 11.18 9.13 20.88
C PHE A 37 10.06 8.12 21.16
N PHE A 38 10.17 6.94 20.58
CA PHE A 38 9.32 5.82 20.94
C PHE A 38 9.90 5.06 22.12
N ASP A 39 9.06 4.81 23.12
CA ASP A 39 9.26 3.69 24.03
C ASP A 39 8.76 2.41 23.35
N GLY A 40 9.63 1.40 23.25
CA GLY A 40 9.33 0.16 22.51
C GLY A 40 8.11 -0.65 23.00
N GLU A 41 7.50 -0.26 24.12
CA GLU A 41 6.27 -0.88 24.64
C GLU A 41 5.00 -0.48 23.86
N ALA A 42 4.97 0.69 23.24
CA ALA A 42 3.79 1.17 22.50
C ALA A 42 3.50 0.35 21.23
N ILE A 43 4.54 -0.16 20.56
CA ILE A 43 4.38 -0.99 19.35
C ILE A 43 3.81 -2.38 19.69
N ALA A 44 4.09 -2.90 20.88
CA ALA A 44 3.62 -4.21 21.33
C ALA A 44 2.13 -4.19 21.71
N GLN A 45 1.63 -3.08 22.24
CA GLN A 45 0.21 -2.94 22.61
C GLN A 45 -0.73 -2.75 21.42
N GLU A 46 -0.30 -2.00 20.37
CA GLU A 46 -1.12 -1.82 19.17
C GLU A 46 -1.22 -3.06 18.28
N SER A 47 -0.28 -4.01 18.41
CA SER A 47 -0.27 -5.25 17.61
C SER A 47 -0.97 -6.44 18.28
N GLY A 48 -1.57 -6.28 19.48
CA GLY A 48 -2.22 -7.37 20.21
C GLY A 48 -1.27 -8.47 20.70
N ARG A 49 0.04 -8.20 20.79
CA ARG A 49 1.07 -9.17 21.21
C ARG A 49 1.54 -8.92 22.64
N THR A 50 0.73 -9.28 23.59
CA THR A 50 1.21 -9.54 24.97
C THR A 50 1.65 -11.00 25.06
N GLN A 51 2.93 -11.29 24.84
CA GLN A 51 3.75 -12.28 25.55
C GLN A 51 5.05 -12.58 24.80
N GLY A 52 6.18 -12.32 25.45
CA GLY A 52 7.44 -13.00 25.15
C GLY A 52 8.65 -12.18 24.68
N PHE A 53 8.65 -10.84 24.76
CA PHE A 53 9.90 -10.08 24.61
C PHE A 53 10.39 -9.64 25.99
N ARG A 54 11.52 -10.19 26.41
CA ARG A 54 12.32 -9.60 27.50
C ARG A 54 12.75 -8.20 27.06
N ALA A 55 12.38 -7.21 27.84
CA ALA A 55 12.85 -5.84 27.71
C ALA A 55 14.32 -5.77 28.08
N ASP A 56 15.21 -6.08 27.15
CA ASP A 56 16.52 -5.48 27.16
C ASP A 56 16.29 -4.02 26.74
N ALA A 57 16.73 -3.09 27.61
CA ALA A 57 16.56 -1.66 27.41
C ALA A 57 17.12 -1.24 26.04
N ARG A 58 16.27 -1.19 25.01
CA ARG A 58 16.62 -0.62 23.72
C ARG A 58 16.66 0.89 23.88
N PRO A 59 17.65 1.59 23.32
CA PRO A 59 17.61 3.05 23.27
C PRO A 59 16.30 3.49 22.61
N ALA A 60 15.66 4.50 23.18
CA ALA A 60 14.46 5.12 22.60
C ALA A 60 14.76 5.53 21.13
N GLU A 61 13.99 5.02 20.17
CA GLU A 61 14.17 5.34 18.75
C GLU A 61 13.48 6.66 18.41
N LEU A 62 14.16 7.53 17.66
CA LEU A 62 13.60 8.78 17.17
C LEU A 62 12.46 8.47 16.18
N ALA A 63 11.25 8.93 16.50
CA ALA A 63 10.05 8.61 15.74
C ALA A 63 9.63 9.72 14.78
N ALA A 64 9.75 10.99 15.23
CA ALA A 64 9.42 12.16 14.43
C ALA A 64 10.18 13.37 14.97
N TRP A 65 10.44 14.36 14.13
CA TRP A 65 10.97 15.62 14.59
C TRP A 65 10.52 16.81 13.74
N LEU A 66 10.48 17.98 14.41
CA LEU A 66 10.02 19.24 13.87
C LEU A 66 11.03 20.33 14.22
N HIS A 67 11.37 21.16 13.24
CA HIS A 67 12.23 22.32 13.40
C HIS A 67 11.46 23.60 13.06
N ILE A 68 11.52 24.60 13.94
CA ILE A 68 11.08 25.96 13.67
C ILE A 68 12.33 26.82 13.54
N ALA A 69 12.61 27.26 12.33
CA ALA A 69 13.77 28.09 12.02
C ALA A 69 13.62 29.53 12.55
N GLU A 70 14.73 30.29 12.56
CA GLU A 70 14.74 31.69 13.01
C GLU A 70 13.91 32.63 12.13
N ASP A 71 13.59 32.22 10.90
CA ASP A 71 12.67 32.93 10.00
C ASP A 71 11.18 32.53 10.20
N GLY A 72 10.92 31.63 11.14
CA GLY A 72 9.58 31.11 11.43
C GLY A 72 9.13 29.95 10.54
N THR A 73 9.97 29.50 9.61
CA THR A 73 9.66 28.33 8.77
C THR A 73 9.55 27.07 9.64
N VAL A 74 8.44 26.37 9.55
CA VAL A 74 8.21 25.08 10.20
C VAL A 74 8.56 23.98 9.23
N THR A 75 9.52 23.10 9.59
CA THR A 75 9.88 21.94 8.81
C THR A 75 9.71 20.67 9.63
N ILE A 76 9.03 19.70 9.06
CA ILE A 76 8.78 18.39 9.66
C ILE A 76 9.55 17.35 8.87
N TYR A 77 9.98 16.30 9.56
CA TYR A 77 10.77 15.22 8.99
C TYR A 77 10.15 13.87 9.32
N THR A 78 9.95 13.04 8.31
CA THR A 78 9.39 11.69 8.45
C THR A 78 10.02 10.73 7.44
N GLY A 79 10.26 9.48 7.86
CA GLY A 79 10.71 8.40 6.98
C GLY A 79 9.61 7.89 6.04
N LYS A 80 8.34 8.32 6.20
CA LYS A 80 7.26 8.04 5.24
C LYS A 80 7.54 8.65 3.89
N VAL A 81 6.93 8.11 2.83
CA VAL A 81 7.07 8.61 1.46
C VAL A 81 5.71 8.90 0.81
N GLU A 82 5.72 9.78 -0.18
CA GLU A 82 4.56 10.08 -1.03
C GLU A 82 4.62 9.21 -2.29
N VAL A 83 3.61 8.38 -2.50
CA VAL A 83 3.47 7.50 -3.67
C VAL A 83 2.16 7.74 -4.43
N GLY A 84 1.60 8.95 -4.29
CA GLY A 84 0.35 9.37 -4.92
C GLY A 84 -0.89 9.27 -4.03
N GLN A 85 -0.74 8.82 -2.76
CA GLN A 85 -1.84 8.66 -1.81
C GLN A 85 -2.18 9.94 -1.03
N ASN A 86 -1.53 11.07 -1.31
CA ASN A 86 -1.71 12.37 -0.66
C ASN A 86 -1.30 12.40 0.84
N ALA A 87 -0.42 11.50 1.26
CA ALA A 87 0.10 11.46 2.63
C ALA A 87 0.82 12.77 3.00
N ARG A 88 1.60 13.36 2.07
CA ARG A 88 2.25 14.65 2.26
C ARG A 88 1.27 15.72 2.74
N THR A 89 0.15 15.88 2.07
CA THR A 89 -0.87 16.87 2.44
C THR A 89 -1.54 16.54 3.76
N ALA A 90 -1.96 15.29 3.98
CA ALA A 90 -2.64 14.89 5.20
C ALA A 90 -1.74 15.04 6.45
N LEU A 91 -0.45 14.69 6.35
CA LEU A 91 0.50 14.86 7.45
C LEU A 91 0.80 16.33 7.72
N THR A 92 0.88 17.15 6.67
CA THR A 92 1.04 18.61 6.80
C THR A 92 -0.19 19.24 7.48
N GLN A 93 -1.43 18.81 7.12
CA GLN A 93 -2.65 19.25 7.80
C GLN A 93 -2.64 18.91 9.29
N ALA A 94 -2.18 17.70 9.64
CA ALA A 94 -2.15 17.25 11.03
C ALA A 94 -1.26 18.16 11.91
N VAL A 95 -0.15 18.66 11.38
CA VAL A 95 0.74 19.58 12.11
C VAL A 95 0.24 21.01 12.07
N ALA A 96 -0.27 21.46 10.92
CA ALA A 96 -0.86 22.80 10.80
C ALA A 96 -2.04 22.98 11.77
N GLU A 97 -2.85 21.94 12.00
CA GLU A 97 -3.89 21.90 13.03
C GLU A 97 -3.33 22.19 14.41
N GLU A 98 -2.31 21.45 14.83
CA GLU A 98 -1.75 21.62 16.18
C GLU A 98 -1.03 22.95 16.41
N LEU A 99 -0.42 23.49 15.37
CA LEU A 99 0.25 24.81 15.41
C LEU A 99 -0.70 25.97 15.15
N HIS A 100 -1.98 25.73 14.88
CA HIS A 100 -2.96 26.75 14.49
C HIS A 100 -2.41 27.70 13.43
N THR A 101 -1.83 27.14 12.36
CA THR A 101 -1.18 27.87 11.28
C THR A 101 -1.68 27.45 9.90
N SER A 102 -1.37 28.25 8.88
CA SER A 102 -1.67 27.88 7.50
C SER A 102 -0.86 26.63 7.09
N ILE A 103 -1.49 25.74 6.33
CA ILE A 103 -0.81 24.57 5.75
C ILE A 103 0.40 24.97 4.88
N SER A 104 0.36 26.14 4.23
CA SER A 104 1.45 26.66 3.40
C SER A 104 2.69 27.08 4.19
N SER A 105 2.56 27.28 5.51
CA SER A 105 3.67 27.62 6.41
C SER A 105 4.47 26.41 6.87
N VAL A 106 4.01 25.21 6.55
CA VAL A 106 4.61 23.95 7.01
C VAL A 106 5.23 23.21 5.83
N LYS A 107 6.53 22.91 5.91
CA LYS A 107 7.26 22.09 4.94
C LYS A 107 7.42 20.66 5.48
N LEU A 108 7.31 19.68 4.60
CA LEU A 108 7.48 18.27 4.96
C LEU A 108 8.60 17.62 4.14
N VAL A 109 9.66 17.18 4.83
CA VAL A 109 10.75 16.39 4.27
C VAL A 109 10.43 14.92 4.50
N MET A 110 10.42 14.13 3.44
CA MET A 110 10.01 12.73 3.44
C MET A 110 11.08 11.84 2.82
N GLY A 111 11.30 10.66 3.41
CA GLY A 111 12.00 9.55 2.76
C GLY A 111 13.46 9.80 2.39
N ASP A 112 14.17 10.67 3.12
CA ASP A 112 15.62 10.86 2.99
C ASP A 112 16.32 10.21 4.20
N THR A 113 17.03 9.11 3.98
CA THR A 113 17.57 8.31 5.07
C THR A 113 18.72 8.94 5.87
N ASP A 114 19.25 10.07 5.42
CA ASP A 114 20.23 10.85 6.19
C ASP A 114 19.55 12.00 6.98
N LEU A 115 18.33 12.41 6.61
CA LEU A 115 17.65 13.56 7.21
C LEU A 115 16.43 13.20 8.04
N THR A 116 15.82 12.05 7.77
CA THR A 116 14.56 11.65 8.42
C THR A 116 14.78 10.51 9.41
N PRO A 117 13.95 10.41 10.45
CA PRO A 117 14.00 9.27 11.36
C PRO A 117 13.68 7.98 10.62
N TYR A 118 14.13 6.87 11.22
CA TYR A 118 13.80 5.54 10.72
C TYR A 118 12.29 5.34 10.58
N ASP A 119 11.89 4.73 9.49
CA ASP A 119 10.52 4.26 9.27
C ASP A 119 10.57 2.94 8.48
N MET A 120 9.79 1.95 8.93
CA MET A 120 9.77 0.64 8.29
C MET A 120 9.21 0.66 6.85
N GLY A 121 8.48 1.74 6.48
CA GLY A 121 7.95 1.93 5.14
C GLY A 121 6.53 2.50 5.08
N THR A 122 6.11 2.85 3.88
CA THR A 122 4.80 3.41 3.55
C THR A 122 3.94 2.34 2.90
N PHE A 123 3.30 1.51 3.71
CA PHE A 123 2.46 0.39 3.32
C PHE A 123 1.49 0.03 4.45
N GLY A 124 0.58 -0.92 4.21
CA GLY A 124 -0.35 -1.43 5.20
C GLY A 124 -1.36 -0.39 5.68
N SER A 125 -1.58 0.69 4.91
CA SER A 125 -2.48 1.81 5.27
C SER A 125 -2.14 2.47 6.60
N ARG A 126 -0.85 2.42 7.03
CA ARG A 126 -0.42 2.85 8.38
C ARG A 126 -0.01 4.30 8.48
N THR A 127 0.18 5.03 7.39
CA THR A 127 0.70 6.41 7.45
C THR A 127 -0.18 7.31 8.34
N THR A 128 -1.47 7.38 8.10
CA THR A 128 -2.37 8.20 8.91
C THR A 128 -2.49 7.68 10.34
N PRO A 129 -2.80 6.39 10.62
CA PRO A 129 -2.99 5.93 11.99
C PRO A 129 -1.72 5.94 12.86
N THR A 130 -0.53 5.83 12.28
CA THR A 130 0.71 5.76 13.08
C THR A 130 1.52 7.05 13.05
N MET A 131 1.68 7.70 11.88
CA MET A 131 2.55 8.88 11.77
C MET A 131 1.81 10.19 12.10
N ALA A 132 0.55 10.35 11.72
CA ALA A 132 -0.16 11.60 12.01
C ALA A 132 -0.28 11.86 13.54
N PRO A 133 -0.59 10.88 14.41
CA PRO A 133 -0.60 11.10 15.86
C PRO A 133 0.77 11.54 16.42
N GLN A 134 1.87 11.00 15.89
CA GLN A 134 3.22 11.39 16.31
C GLN A 134 3.51 12.84 15.93
N LEU A 135 3.24 13.21 14.69
CA LEU A 135 3.44 14.57 14.18
C LEU A 135 2.54 15.57 14.91
N LYS A 136 1.31 15.18 15.26
CA LYS A 136 0.42 15.99 16.11
C LYS A 136 1.02 16.24 17.48
N LYS A 137 1.57 15.22 18.15
CA LYS A 137 2.25 15.39 19.43
C LYS A 137 3.41 16.37 19.35
N VAL A 138 4.23 16.27 18.30
CA VAL A 138 5.35 17.18 18.06
C VAL A 138 4.87 18.60 17.79
N GLY A 139 3.84 18.79 16.97
CA GLY A 139 3.20 20.07 16.71
C GLY A 139 2.60 20.73 17.97
N ALA A 140 1.89 19.93 18.78
CA ALA A 140 1.32 20.39 20.04
C ALA A 140 2.41 20.86 21.03
N ALA A 141 3.48 20.07 21.18
CA ALA A 141 4.61 20.44 22.03
C ALA A 141 5.31 21.73 21.55
N ALA A 142 5.41 21.90 20.23
CA ALA A 142 5.94 23.13 19.65
C ALA A 142 5.03 24.32 19.95
N ARG A 143 3.71 24.19 19.81
CA ARG A 143 2.74 25.24 20.19
C ARG A 143 2.88 25.63 21.66
N GLU A 144 2.88 24.65 22.56
CA GLU A 144 3.00 24.91 24.00
C GLU A 144 4.30 25.65 24.35
N THR A 145 5.41 25.29 23.71
CA THR A 145 6.70 25.96 23.90
C THR A 145 6.70 27.41 23.38
N LEU A 146 6.07 27.66 22.23
CA LEU A 146 5.93 29.02 21.70
C LEU A 146 5.08 29.90 22.63
N ILE A 147 4.03 29.32 23.26
CA ILE A 147 3.22 30.00 24.27
C ILE A 147 4.07 30.35 25.50
N ASP A 148 4.88 29.41 26.00
CA ASP A 148 5.78 29.66 27.14
C ASP A 148 6.79 30.77 26.84
N LEU A 149 7.44 30.73 25.68
CA LEU A 149 8.40 31.77 25.26
C LEU A 149 7.75 33.17 25.16
N ALA A 150 6.52 33.23 24.66
CA ALA A 150 5.79 34.51 24.57
C ALA A 150 5.35 35.00 25.96
N ALA A 151 4.88 34.12 26.83
CA ALA A 151 4.53 34.47 28.21
C ALA A 151 5.74 35.02 28.98
N ASP A 152 6.91 34.37 28.81
CA ASP A 152 8.17 34.85 29.40
C ASP A 152 8.63 36.19 28.82
N LYS A 153 8.49 36.37 27.52
CA LYS A 153 8.86 37.64 26.82
C LYS A 153 7.99 38.82 27.28
N TRP A 154 6.68 38.62 27.36
CA TRP A 154 5.73 39.63 27.76
C TRP A 154 5.50 39.76 29.29
N LYS A 155 6.07 38.84 30.06
CA LYS A 155 5.90 38.75 31.53
C LYS A 155 4.42 38.70 31.96
N VAL A 156 3.66 37.87 31.31
CA VAL A 156 2.20 37.69 31.54
C VAL A 156 1.87 36.22 31.86
N ASP A 157 0.69 36.02 32.44
CA ASP A 157 0.20 34.65 32.66
C ASP A 157 0.01 33.93 31.31
N ARG A 158 0.55 32.75 31.24
CA ARG A 158 0.42 31.84 30.12
C ARG A 158 -1.02 31.67 29.61
N LYS A 159 -2.01 31.71 30.51
CA LYS A 159 -3.43 31.58 30.19
C LYS A 159 -3.96 32.71 29.29
N SER A 160 -3.28 33.85 29.27
CA SER A 160 -3.62 34.97 28.39
C SER A 160 -3.03 34.83 26.96
N ILE A 161 -2.26 33.77 26.71
CA ILE A 161 -1.57 33.56 25.44
C ILE A 161 -2.28 32.47 24.63
N SER A 162 -2.43 32.69 23.34
CA SER A 162 -2.96 31.72 22.39
C SER A 162 -2.17 31.79 21.06
N VAL A 163 -2.22 30.71 20.29
CA VAL A 163 -1.70 30.69 18.91
C VAL A 163 -2.88 30.77 17.96
N VAL A 164 -2.86 31.74 17.06
CA VAL A 164 -3.92 31.97 16.05
C VAL A 164 -3.27 32.44 14.75
N ASP A 165 -3.61 31.81 13.64
CA ASP A 165 -3.12 32.16 12.30
C ASP A 165 -1.58 32.25 12.20
N GLY A 166 -0.86 31.30 12.83
CA GLY A 166 0.61 31.22 12.82
C GLY A 166 1.31 32.33 13.61
N LYS A 167 0.59 33.00 14.51
CA LYS A 167 1.12 33.99 15.43
C LYS A 167 0.72 33.68 16.86
N VAL A 168 1.61 33.97 17.79
CA VAL A 168 1.31 33.94 19.21
C VAL A 168 0.70 35.30 19.59
N LYS A 169 -0.47 35.28 20.25
CA LYS A 169 -1.25 36.45 20.62
C LYS A 169 -1.45 36.54 22.11
N ASN A 170 -1.32 37.73 22.67
CA ASN A 170 -1.70 38.06 24.05
C ASN A 170 -3.14 38.62 24.04
N SER A 171 -4.06 37.91 24.60
CA SER A 171 -5.49 38.30 24.66
C SER A 171 -5.74 39.54 25.54
N ALA A 172 -4.85 39.84 26.49
CA ALA A 172 -5.00 40.98 27.39
C ALA A 172 -4.53 42.30 26.79
N SER A 173 -3.39 42.32 26.01
CA SER A 173 -2.84 43.52 25.39
C SER A 173 -3.19 43.66 23.90
N GLY A 174 -3.61 42.58 23.25
CA GLY A 174 -3.81 42.54 21.79
C GLY A 174 -2.52 42.38 20.98
N GLU A 175 -1.35 42.34 21.62
CA GLU A 175 -0.08 42.11 20.97
C GLU A 175 0.01 40.75 20.30
N SER A 176 0.74 40.70 19.19
CA SER A 176 1.01 39.44 18.49
C SER A 176 2.44 39.36 18.01
N ILE A 177 3.03 38.15 18.00
CA ILE A 177 4.41 37.91 17.59
C ILE A 177 4.46 36.68 16.68
N GLY A 178 5.27 36.73 15.63
CA GLY A 178 5.51 35.59 14.74
C GLY A 178 6.41 34.54 15.35
N PHE A 179 6.33 33.31 14.84
CA PHE A 179 7.19 32.20 15.31
C PHE A 179 8.67 32.57 15.16
N GLY A 180 9.09 33.14 14.03
CA GLY A 180 10.48 33.53 13.78
C GLY A 180 11.03 34.54 14.79
N GLU A 181 10.24 35.50 15.23
CA GLU A 181 10.67 36.46 16.26
C GLU A 181 10.86 35.83 17.64
N LEU A 182 10.12 34.75 17.96
CA LEU A 182 10.28 34.00 19.18
C LEU A 182 11.44 33.01 19.12
N THR A 183 11.76 32.52 17.92
CA THR A 183 12.81 31.52 17.71
C THR A 183 14.17 32.15 17.39
N HIS A 184 14.20 33.42 17.06
CA HIS A 184 15.43 34.12 16.72
C HIS A 184 16.44 34.10 17.88
N GLY A 185 17.66 33.69 17.60
CA GLY A 185 18.72 33.54 18.60
C GLY A 185 18.57 32.32 19.52
N GLN A 186 17.51 31.53 19.36
CA GLN A 186 17.31 30.29 20.13
C GLN A 186 18.11 29.11 19.54
N LYS A 187 18.57 28.21 20.42
CA LYS A 187 19.14 26.90 20.08
C LYS A 187 18.64 25.88 21.09
N LEU A 188 17.33 25.67 21.09
CA LEU A 188 16.67 24.80 22.06
C LEU A 188 16.23 23.50 21.38
N MET A 189 16.65 22.38 21.94
CA MET A 189 16.14 21.06 21.62
C MET A 189 15.27 20.57 22.78
N LYS A 190 14.05 20.17 22.50
CA LYS A 190 13.08 19.69 23.50
C LYS A 190 12.59 18.30 23.11
N THR A 191 12.69 17.36 24.05
CA THR A 191 12.01 16.07 23.93
C THR A 191 10.53 16.27 24.19
N VAL A 192 9.69 15.69 23.33
CA VAL A 192 8.24 15.78 23.45
C VAL A 192 7.76 14.77 24.48
N ASP A 193 7.08 15.28 25.52
CA ASP A 193 6.47 14.50 26.55
C ASP A 193 5.10 15.12 26.92
N GLY A 194 4.04 14.31 26.96
CA GLY A 194 2.76 14.67 27.54
C GLY A 194 1.95 15.80 26.89
N ALA A 195 2.29 16.28 25.70
CA ALA A 195 1.55 17.36 25.03
C ALA A 195 0.14 16.92 24.61
N SER A 196 -0.88 17.70 25.00
CA SER A 196 -2.27 17.44 24.62
C SER A 196 -2.53 17.82 23.16
N VAL A 197 -3.02 16.89 22.36
CA VAL A 197 -3.38 17.10 20.96
C VAL A 197 -4.84 17.51 20.81
N THR A 198 -5.13 18.26 19.74
CA THR A 198 -6.49 18.69 19.39
C THR A 198 -7.34 17.49 18.99
N THR A 199 -8.49 17.31 19.64
CA THR A 199 -9.46 16.23 19.34
C THR A 199 -10.19 16.49 18.02
N ALA A 200 -10.67 15.44 17.35
CA ALA A 200 -11.21 15.55 16.01
C ALA A 200 -12.49 16.41 15.90
N ASP A 201 -13.26 16.50 16.96
CA ASP A 201 -14.43 17.38 17.05
C ASP A 201 -14.08 18.88 17.02
N LYS A 202 -12.82 19.23 17.35
CA LYS A 202 -12.31 20.61 17.39
C LYS A 202 -11.41 20.96 16.21
N TRP A 203 -11.22 20.08 15.26
CA TRP A 203 -10.37 20.32 14.10
C TRP A 203 -10.91 21.46 13.23
N THR A 204 -10.00 22.30 12.76
CA THR A 204 -10.28 23.47 11.90
C THR A 204 -9.52 23.41 10.58
N VAL A 205 -8.35 22.77 10.56
CA VAL A 205 -7.52 22.53 9.37
C VAL A 205 -7.63 21.06 8.95
N ALA A 206 -7.38 20.12 9.84
CA ALA A 206 -7.74 18.73 9.63
C ALA A 206 -9.28 18.60 9.57
N GLY A 207 -9.79 17.61 8.88
CA GLY A 207 -11.23 17.45 8.64
C GLY A 207 -11.78 18.32 7.50
N THR A 208 -10.94 19.15 6.87
CA THR A 208 -11.32 19.99 5.74
C THR A 208 -10.70 19.52 4.43
N SER A 209 -11.36 19.82 3.31
CA SER A 209 -10.83 19.52 1.97
C SER A 209 -9.80 20.56 1.58
N VAL A 210 -8.53 20.17 1.70
CA VAL A 210 -7.40 20.99 1.27
C VAL A 210 -6.79 20.38 0.01
N THR A 211 -6.49 21.19 -0.98
CA THR A 211 -5.82 20.73 -2.20
C THR A 211 -4.42 20.23 -1.90
N LYS A 212 -3.90 19.34 -2.74
CA LYS A 212 -2.55 18.79 -2.62
C LYS A 212 -1.52 19.92 -2.52
N VAL A 213 -0.66 19.92 -1.48
CA VAL A 213 0.24 21.04 -1.16
C VAL A 213 1.24 21.36 -2.27
N ASN A 214 1.58 20.40 -3.12
CA ASN A 214 2.46 20.56 -4.28
C ASN A 214 1.71 20.42 -5.63
N ALA A 215 0.39 20.60 -5.64
CA ALA A 215 -0.43 20.46 -6.85
C ALA A 215 0.03 21.36 -8.00
N ARG A 216 0.38 22.62 -7.69
CA ARG A 216 0.85 23.56 -8.70
C ARG A 216 2.13 23.08 -9.37
N GLU A 217 3.11 22.63 -8.60
CA GLU A 217 4.38 22.12 -9.12
C GLU A 217 4.17 20.91 -10.03
N ILE A 218 3.24 20.02 -9.66
CA ILE A 218 2.90 18.82 -10.43
C ILE A 218 2.28 19.22 -11.79
N VAL A 219 1.23 20.04 -11.79
CA VAL A 219 0.52 20.38 -13.03
C VAL A 219 1.30 21.32 -13.97
N THR A 220 2.30 22.04 -13.44
CA THR A 220 3.20 22.88 -14.26
C THR A 220 4.46 22.15 -14.72
N GLY A 221 4.68 20.88 -14.28
CA GLY A 221 5.89 20.12 -14.59
C GLY A 221 7.14 20.57 -13.83
N ALA A 222 7.01 21.44 -12.81
CA ALA A 222 8.12 21.84 -11.96
C ALA A 222 8.51 20.75 -10.95
N HIS A 223 7.54 19.90 -10.57
CA HIS A 223 7.77 18.77 -9.68
C HIS A 223 8.67 17.72 -10.34
N ARG A 224 9.55 17.09 -9.55
CA ARG A 224 10.51 16.11 -10.06
C ARG A 224 10.27 14.73 -9.44
N TYR A 225 10.04 13.75 -10.29
CA TYR A 225 10.01 12.33 -9.96
C TYR A 225 11.40 11.69 -10.13
N THR A 226 11.57 10.44 -9.79
CA THR A 226 12.85 9.75 -9.97
C THR A 226 13.31 9.74 -11.42
N THR A 227 12.38 9.55 -12.35
CA THR A 227 12.66 9.56 -13.80
C THR A 227 13.15 10.91 -14.31
N ASP A 228 12.82 12.01 -13.62
CA ASP A 228 13.21 13.38 -13.99
C ASP A 228 14.57 13.80 -13.41
N MET A 229 15.14 12.99 -12.49
CA MET A 229 16.41 13.34 -11.84
C MET A 229 17.55 13.38 -12.84
N VAL A 230 18.35 14.43 -12.77
CA VAL A 230 19.55 14.65 -13.61
C VAL A 230 20.74 14.98 -12.70
N ARG A 231 21.89 14.36 -12.98
CA ARG A 231 23.14 14.62 -12.29
C ARG A 231 24.23 15.02 -13.30
N PRO A 232 25.19 15.89 -12.93
CA PRO A 232 26.27 16.26 -13.82
C PRO A 232 27.05 15.07 -14.35
N GLY A 233 27.22 14.97 -15.66
CA GLY A 233 27.95 13.88 -16.31
C GLY A 233 27.27 12.49 -16.25
N MET A 234 25.99 12.43 -15.90
CA MET A 234 25.20 11.21 -15.76
C MET A 234 25.16 10.41 -17.07
N LEU A 235 25.21 9.08 -16.91
CA LEU A 235 25.01 8.10 -17.96
C LEU A 235 23.63 7.42 -17.80
N PHE A 236 23.13 6.85 -18.89
CA PHE A 236 21.99 5.94 -18.87
C PHE A 236 22.49 4.51 -18.72
N GLY A 237 21.80 3.68 -17.96
CA GLY A 237 22.12 2.29 -17.72
C GLY A 237 20.96 1.36 -18.08
N ARG A 238 21.29 0.14 -18.49
CA ARG A 238 20.33 -0.95 -18.74
C ARG A 238 20.95 -2.29 -18.39
N VAL A 239 20.13 -3.21 -17.91
CA VAL A 239 20.53 -4.59 -17.56
C VAL A 239 20.10 -5.53 -18.68
N LEU A 240 20.96 -6.44 -19.07
CA LEU A 240 20.63 -7.54 -19.95
C LEU A 240 19.81 -8.58 -19.17
N ARG A 241 18.56 -8.73 -19.50
CA ARG A 241 17.67 -9.66 -18.81
C ARG A 241 17.82 -11.09 -19.33
N PRO A 242 17.68 -12.09 -18.47
CA PRO A 242 17.58 -13.49 -18.88
C PRO A 242 16.39 -13.73 -19.83
N SER A 243 16.46 -14.82 -20.59
CA SER A 243 15.37 -15.20 -21.51
C SER A 243 14.13 -15.73 -20.78
N ALA A 244 14.31 -16.28 -19.57
CA ALA A 244 13.24 -16.79 -18.72
C ALA A 244 13.55 -16.49 -17.25
N LEU A 245 12.53 -16.54 -16.39
CA LEU A 245 12.70 -16.49 -14.94
C LEU A 245 13.61 -17.66 -14.50
N ASN A 246 14.43 -17.41 -13.48
CA ASN A 246 15.41 -18.38 -12.92
C ASN A 246 16.45 -18.92 -13.91
N ALA A 247 16.57 -18.36 -15.13
CA ALA A 247 17.62 -18.74 -16.08
C ALA A 247 18.99 -18.22 -15.61
N LYS A 248 20.01 -19.05 -15.84
CA LYS A 248 21.42 -18.77 -15.53
C LYS A 248 22.20 -18.46 -16.78
N LEU A 249 23.13 -17.53 -16.71
CA LEU A 249 24.02 -17.16 -17.81
C LEU A 249 25.04 -18.26 -18.07
N VAL A 250 25.00 -18.86 -19.25
CA VAL A 250 25.95 -19.90 -19.70
C VAL A 250 27.14 -19.28 -20.39
N SER A 251 26.87 -18.40 -21.36
CA SER A 251 27.92 -17.72 -22.11
C SER A 251 27.52 -16.27 -22.44
N LEU A 252 28.55 -15.41 -22.62
CA LEU A 252 28.35 -14.01 -23.01
C LEU A 252 29.46 -13.57 -23.96
N ASP A 253 29.09 -13.19 -25.19
CA ASP A 253 29.95 -12.50 -26.13
C ASP A 253 29.69 -10.99 -26.09
N THR A 254 30.67 -10.24 -25.62
CA THR A 254 30.62 -8.77 -25.51
C THR A 254 31.28 -8.05 -26.68
N LYS A 255 32.02 -8.76 -27.56
CA LYS A 255 32.81 -8.15 -28.66
C LYS A 255 32.00 -7.22 -29.55
N PRO A 256 30.80 -7.61 -30.03
CA PRO A 256 30.00 -6.72 -30.88
C PRO A 256 29.60 -5.42 -30.22
N ALA A 257 29.25 -5.48 -28.91
CA ALA A 257 28.91 -4.28 -28.13
C ALA A 257 30.16 -3.44 -27.81
N SER A 258 31.30 -4.06 -27.50
CA SER A 258 32.54 -3.36 -27.12
C SER A 258 33.10 -2.46 -28.22
N SER A 259 32.67 -2.63 -29.47
CA SER A 259 33.04 -1.76 -30.61
C SER A 259 32.29 -0.42 -30.61
N ILE A 260 31.23 -0.26 -29.80
CA ILE A 260 30.44 0.95 -29.73
C ILE A 260 31.17 1.95 -28.81
N PRO A 261 31.48 3.18 -29.28
CA PRO A 261 32.23 4.14 -28.50
C PRO A 261 31.45 4.67 -27.27
N GLY A 262 32.16 4.84 -26.16
CA GLY A 262 31.65 5.53 -24.98
C GLY A 262 30.72 4.72 -24.09
N ILE A 263 30.64 3.40 -24.28
CA ILE A 263 29.93 2.50 -23.37
C ILE A 263 30.85 1.90 -22.31
N VAL A 264 30.24 1.47 -21.19
CA VAL A 264 30.88 0.60 -20.20
C VAL A 264 30.02 -0.65 -20.04
N ILE A 265 30.61 -1.81 -20.23
CA ILE A 265 29.97 -3.11 -20.01
C ILE A 265 30.40 -3.63 -18.62
N VAL A 266 29.44 -4.01 -17.81
CA VAL A 266 29.65 -4.52 -16.46
C VAL A 266 29.14 -5.95 -16.39
N ARG A 267 29.98 -6.88 -15.91
CA ARG A 267 29.60 -8.26 -15.60
C ARG A 267 29.98 -8.60 -14.15
N ASP A 268 29.02 -9.14 -13.42
CA ASP A 268 29.21 -9.62 -12.05
C ASP A 268 28.32 -10.86 -11.85
N GLY A 269 28.92 -12.06 -12.01
CA GLY A 269 28.17 -13.31 -12.09
C GLY A 269 27.19 -13.33 -13.26
N ASP A 270 25.91 -13.52 -12.95
CA ASP A 270 24.79 -13.48 -13.92
C ASP A 270 24.33 -12.05 -14.24
N PHE A 271 24.75 -11.05 -13.44
CA PHE A 271 24.45 -9.66 -13.74
C PHE A 271 25.29 -9.17 -14.91
N VAL A 272 24.61 -8.68 -15.95
CA VAL A 272 25.24 -8.01 -17.09
C VAL A 272 24.52 -6.69 -17.33
N GLY A 273 25.26 -5.60 -17.35
CA GLY A 273 24.70 -4.28 -17.61
C GLY A 273 25.60 -3.42 -18.50
N VAL A 274 25.01 -2.41 -19.10
CA VAL A 274 25.70 -1.47 -19.99
C VAL A 274 25.33 -0.05 -19.58
N THR A 275 26.30 0.86 -19.70
CA THR A 275 26.04 2.30 -19.61
C THR A 275 26.41 3.01 -20.89
N ALA A 276 25.69 4.08 -21.24
CA ALA A 276 25.97 4.93 -22.39
C ALA A 276 25.55 6.39 -22.10
N ARG A 277 25.96 7.33 -22.97
CA ARG A 277 25.61 8.74 -22.83
C ARG A 277 24.17 9.07 -23.17
N ASP A 278 23.55 8.24 -23.98
CA ASP A 278 22.18 8.40 -24.46
C ASP A 278 21.49 7.04 -24.61
N GLU A 279 20.15 7.07 -24.64
CA GLU A 279 19.33 5.85 -24.65
C GLU A 279 19.41 5.09 -26.00
N LEU A 280 19.67 5.77 -27.13
CA LEU A 280 19.81 5.10 -28.41
C LEU A 280 21.10 4.26 -28.45
N THR A 281 22.23 4.85 -28.05
CA THR A 281 23.51 4.17 -27.92
C THR A 281 23.40 3.00 -26.93
N LEU A 282 22.70 3.19 -25.81
CA LEU A 282 22.44 2.16 -24.82
C LEU A 282 21.64 0.99 -25.39
N THR A 283 20.58 1.27 -26.13
CA THR A 283 19.73 0.27 -26.78
C THR A 283 20.53 -0.56 -27.79
N ASN A 284 21.32 0.11 -28.64
CA ASN A 284 22.18 -0.56 -29.60
C ASN A 284 23.22 -1.46 -28.91
N ALA A 285 23.81 -0.99 -27.82
CA ALA A 285 24.80 -1.73 -27.08
C ALA A 285 24.23 -3.00 -26.39
N ILE A 286 23.08 -2.90 -25.74
CA ILE A 286 22.37 -4.06 -25.16
C ILE A 286 22.00 -5.07 -26.24
N SER A 287 21.47 -4.61 -27.38
CA SER A 287 21.07 -5.49 -28.48
C SER A 287 22.23 -6.19 -29.16
N ALA A 288 23.44 -5.61 -29.09
CA ALA A 288 24.65 -6.21 -29.66
C ALA A 288 25.28 -7.30 -28.75
N LEU A 289 24.91 -7.38 -27.47
CA LEU A 289 25.36 -8.45 -26.59
C LEU A 289 24.72 -9.78 -27.03
N LYS A 290 25.53 -10.84 -27.07
CA LYS A 290 25.06 -12.19 -27.35
C LYS A 290 25.21 -13.03 -26.07
N ALA A 291 24.11 -13.43 -25.47
CA ALA A 291 24.08 -14.22 -24.26
C ALA A 291 23.29 -15.51 -24.44
N GLU A 292 23.80 -16.60 -23.92
CA GLU A 292 23.12 -17.88 -23.83
C GLU A 292 22.67 -18.10 -22.38
N TRP A 293 21.39 -18.43 -22.24
CA TRP A 293 20.76 -18.66 -20.96
C TRP A 293 20.22 -20.09 -20.87
N LYS A 294 20.30 -20.68 -19.71
CA LYS A 294 19.73 -22.01 -19.42
C LYS A 294 18.81 -21.93 -18.23
N SER A 295 17.59 -22.45 -18.36
CA SER A 295 16.64 -22.63 -17.29
C SER A 295 16.22 -24.09 -17.17
N ASP A 296 15.91 -24.53 -15.96
CA ASP A 296 15.24 -25.80 -15.73
C ASP A 296 13.75 -25.67 -16.05
N PRO A 297 13.02 -26.78 -16.31
CA PRO A 297 11.57 -26.76 -16.48
C PRO A 297 10.87 -26.15 -15.28
N GLN A 298 9.87 -25.29 -15.54
CA GLN A 298 9.13 -24.55 -14.52
C GLN A 298 7.61 -24.76 -14.72
N PRO A 299 6.79 -24.64 -13.67
CA PRO A 299 5.34 -24.70 -13.78
C PRO A 299 4.80 -23.68 -14.79
N SER A 300 3.64 -23.97 -15.34
CA SER A 300 2.90 -23.11 -16.27
C SER A 300 1.53 -22.74 -15.69
N ASN A 301 0.90 -21.74 -16.30
CA ASN A 301 -0.39 -21.22 -15.84
C ASN A 301 -1.47 -22.31 -15.68
N LYS A 302 -1.51 -23.28 -16.59
CA LYS A 302 -2.47 -24.41 -16.57
C LYS A 302 -2.33 -25.28 -15.33
N ASP A 303 -1.13 -25.36 -14.76
CA ASP A 303 -0.83 -26.25 -13.62
C ASP A 303 -0.91 -25.49 -12.28
N LEU A 304 -1.07 -24.15 -12.32
CA LEU A 304 -0.88 -23.25 -11.18
C LEU A 304 -1.64 -23.66 -9.93
N PHE A 305 -2.95 -23.83 -10.02
CA PHE A 305 -3.79 -24.04 -8.83
C PHE A 305 -3.57 -25.42 -8.21
N ALA A 306 -3.35 -26.45 -9.02
CA ALA A 306 -2.97 -27.78 -8.54
C ALA A 306 -1.57 -27.74 -7.91
N TYR A 307 -0.63 -27.03 -8.52
CA TYR A 307 0.71 -26.83 -8.00
C TYR A 307 0.69 -26.19 -6.62
N LEU A 308 -0.04 -25.09 -6.43
CA LEU A 308 -0.14 -24.38 -5.14
C LEU A 308 -0.66 -25.30 -4.02
N LYS A 309 -1.68 -26.14 -4.27
CA LYS A 309 -2.21 -27.07 -3.27
C LYS A 309 -1.24 -28.22 -2.94
N SER A 310 -0.42 -28.65 -3.90
CA SER A 310 0.48 -29.80 -3.72
C SER A 310 1.89 -29.45 -3.22
N HIS A 311 2.24 -28.16 -3.13
CA HIS A 311 3.58 -27.71 -2.72
C HIS A 311 3.52 -26.81 -1.46
N PRO A 312 3.04 -27.36 -0.32
CA PRO A 312 3.02 -26.59 0.94
C PRO A 312 4.45 -26.28 1.40
N THR A 313 4.65 -25.10 1.97
CA THR A 313 5.90 -24.72 2.61
C THR A 313 5.71 -24.60 4.11
N GLN A 314 6.77 -24.90 4.88
CA GLN A 314 6.75 -24.58 6.30
C GLN A 314 6.89 -23.06 6.43
N SER A 315 5.96 -22.43 7.14
CA SER A 315 6.08 -21.01 7.51
C SER A 315 7.37 -20.81 8.33
N ARG A 316 8.42 -20.32 7.70
CA ARG A 316 9.59 -19.85 8.44
C ARG A 316 9.23 -18.52 9.08
N GLY A 317 8.77 -18.60 10.30
CA GLY A 317 8.50 -17.58 11.30
C GLY A 317 8.34 -16.13 10.89
N GLY A 318 7.21 -15.54 11.24
CA GLY A 318 7.05 -14.11 11.43
C GLY A 318 6.33 -13.36 10.32
N GLY A 319 5.05 -13.63 10.10
CA GLY A 319 4.25 -12.78 9.22
C GLY A 319 2.89 -13.33 8.84
N GLY A 320 2.64 -14.59 9.08
CA GLY A 320 1.27 -15.09 9.06
C GLY A 320 0.55 -14.59 10.31
N GLY A 321 -0.56 -13.85 10.18
CA GLY A 321 -1.48 -13.72 11.31
C GLY A 321 -1.68 -15.12 11.90
N ARG A 322 -1.71 -15.22 13.22
CA ARG A 322 -2.12 -16.49 13.83
C ARG A 322 -3.47 -16.82 13.23
N PRO A 323 -3.69 -18.08 12.75
CA PRO A 323 -5.04 -18.49 12.42
C PRO A 323 -5.93 -18.14 13.59
N SER A 324 -7.13 -17.62 13.32
CA SER A 324 -8.11 -17.44 14.39
C SER A 324 -8.26 -18.77 15.09
N PRO A 325 -8.28 -18.78 16.43
CA PRO A 325 -8.49 -20.03 17.15
C PRO A 325 -9.72 -20.74 16.57
N GLU A 326 -9.62 -22.04 16.33
CA GLU A 326 -10.79 -22.85 16.01
C GLU A 326 -11.83 -22.63 17.12
N GLN A 327 -13.06 -22.29 16.73
CA GLN A 327 -14.14 -22.04 17.66
C GLN A 327 -15.23 -23.07 17.44
N GLY A 328 -15.66 -23.73 18.51
CA GLY A 328 -16.69 -24.77 18.44
C GLY A 328 -16.20 -26.01 17.68
N SER A 329 -17.11 -26.67 16.96
CA SER A 329 -16.84 -27.83 16.10
C SER A 329 -17.53 -27.63 14.75
N VAL A 330 -16.76 -27.48 13.68
CA VAL A 330 -17.29 -27.36 12.32
C VAL A 330 -18.14 -28.55 11.95
N ASP A 331 -17.70 -29.78 12.28
CA ASP A 331 -18.46 -31.01 11.97
C ASP A 331 -19.80 -31.08 12.69
N GLN A 332 -19.86 -30.64 13.97
CA GLN A 332 -21.14 -30.56 14.69
C GLN A 332 -22.04 -29.44 14.10
N GLY A 333 -21.46 -28.30 13.77
CA GLY A 333 -22.17 -27.20 13.11
C GLY A 333 -22.75 -27.63 11.76
N LEU A 334 -22.00 -28.35 10.95
CA LEU A 334 -22.45 -28.93 9.68
C LEU A 334 -23.50 -30.02 9.89
N ALA A 335 -23.35 -30.87 10.92
CA ALA A 335 -24.34 -31.93 11.21
C ALA A 335 -25.71 -31.36 11.59
N SER A 336 -25.74 -30.21 12.26
CA SER A 336 -26.96 -29.49 12.66
C SER A 336 -27.52 -28.55 11.59
N SER A 337 -26.87 -28.42 10.43
CA SER A 337 -27.29 -27.53 9.35
C SER A 337 -28.40 -28.11 8.50
N ASP A 338 -29.37 -27.28 8.11
CA ASP A 338 -30.40 -27.61 7.11
C ASP A 338 -29.84 -27.58 5.68
N HIS A 339 -28.92 -26.63 5.41
CA HIS A 339 -28.25 -26.46 4.13
C HIS A 339 -26.74 -26.45 4.31
N LYS A 340 -26.04 -27.10 3.37
CA LYS A 340 -24.57 -27.15 3.32
C LYS A 340 -24.11 -26.70 1.94
N LEU A 341 -23.03 -25.95 1.89
CA LEU A 341 -22.42 -25.47 0.65
C LEU A 341 -20.91 -25.58 0.71
N ASP A 342 -20.34 -26.24 -0.30
CA ASP A 342 -18.90 -26.36 -0.49
C ASP A 342 -18.52 -25.66 -1.81
N SER A 343 -17.49 -24.84 -1.78
CA SER A 343 -17.04 -24.08 -2.96
C SER A 343 -15.54 -23.86 -2.97
N THR A 344 -14.95 -23.88 -4.16
CA THR A 344 -13.53 -23.53 -4.38
C THR A 344 -13.46 -22.27 -5.22
N TYR A 345 -12.65 -21.30 -4.77
CA TYR A 345 -12.36 -20.04 -5.48
C TYR A 345 -10.90 -19.99 -5.87
N THR A 346 -10.60 -19.37 -7.01
CA THR A 346 -9.24 -19.21 -7.50
C THR A 346 -8.94 -17.75 -7.84
N VAL A 347 -7.70 -17.34 -7.60
CA VAL A 347 -7.24 -16.00 -7.98
C VAL A 347 -5.90 -16.08 -8.70
N ALA A 348 -5.77 -15.39 -9.84
CA ALA A 348 -4.55 -15.36 -10.63
C ALA A 348 -3.54 -14.35 -10.08
N TYR A 349 -2.27 -14.46 -10.51
CA TYR A 349 -1.29 -13.40 -10.34
C TYR A 349 -1.70 -12.15 -11.10
N ILE A 350 -1.51 -10.96 -10.52
CA ILE A 350 -1.66 -9.69 -11.21
C ILE A 350 -0.48 -8.75 -10.95
N ALA A 351 -0.14 -7.92 -11.94
CA ALA A 351 0.90 -6.92 -11.83
C ALA A 351 0.39 -5.64 -11.15
N HIS A 352 1.29 -4.91 -10.51
CA HIS A 352 0.96 -3.62 -9.85
C HIS A 352 0.73 -2.49 -10.86
N THR A 353 1.40 -2.55 -12.00
CA THR A 353 1.34 -1.55 -13.09
C THR A 353 1.47 -0.10 -12.62
N PRO A 354 2.51 0.24 -11.81
CA PRO A 354 2.71 1.64 -11.43
C PRO A 354 2.93 2.49 -12.68
N LEU A 355 2.34 3.71 -12.71
CA LEU A 355 2.49 4.62 -13.87
C LEU A 355 3.94 5.02 -14.09
N GLU A 356 4.66 5.36 -13.05
CA GLU A 356 6.12 5.47 -13.06
C GLU A 356 6.72 4.07 -12.90
N PRO A 357 7.44 3.53 -13.89
CA PRO A 357 8.18 2.29 -13.72
C PRO A 357 9.23 2.41 -12.62
N ARG A 358 9.81 1.28 -12.18
CA ARG A 358 10.98 1.34 -11.31
C ARG A 358 12.07 2.15 -11.98
N ALA A 359 12.64 3.09 -11.22
CA ALA A 359 13.73 3.94 -11.65
C ALA A 359 14.69 4.23 -10.51
N ALA A 360 15.96 4.41 -10.83
CA ALA A 360 16.96 4.87 -9.88
C ALA A 360 18.03 5.70 -10.56
N VAL A 361 18.54 6.69 -9.83
CA VAL A 361 19.79 7.38 -10.15
C VAL A 361 20.76 7.13 -9.01
N ALA A 362 21.94 6.64 -9.29
CA ALA A 362 22.96 6.35 -8.29
C ALA A 362 24.26 7.07 -8.58
N GLU A 363 24.95 7.54 -7.53
CA GLU A 363 26.29 8.10 -7.61
C GLU A 363 27.14 7.68 -6.42
N TRP A 364 28.44 7.53 -6.68
CA TRP A 364 29.44 7.21 -5.65
C TRP A 364 30.37 8.39 -5.42
N THR A 365 30.53 8.80 -4.16
CA THR A 365 31.43 9.87 -3.75
C THR A 365 32.17 9.44 -2.47
N ASN A 366 33.49 9.37 -2.50
CA ASN A 366 34.34 9.03 -1.35
C ASN A 366 33.90 7.74 -0.61
N GLY A 367 33.53 6.71 -1.36
CA GLY A 367 33.08 5.42 -0.80
C GLY A 367 31.67 5.41 -0.21
N LYS A 368 30.90 6.51 -0.35
CA LYS A 368 29.48 6.59 -0.03
C LYS A 368 28.64 6.53 -1.31
N VAL A 369 27.59 5.72 -1.30
CA VAL A 369 26.59 5.69 -2.38
C VAL A 369 25.37 6.51 -2.00
N THR A 370 24.95 7.38 -2.92
CA THR A 370 23.67 8.09 -2.84
C THR A 370 22.77 7.62 -3.97
N VAL A 371 21.54 7.22 -3.63
CA VAL A 371 20.57 6.73 -4.60
C VAL A 371 19.25 7.49 -4.49
N TRP A 372 18.78 8.06 -5.59
CA TRP A 372 17.42 8.56 -5.76
C TRP A 372 16.59 7.46 -6.40
N THR A 373 15.55 6.99 -5.72
CA THR A 373 14.71 5.90 -6.25
C THR A 373 13.29 5.97 -5.71
N GLY A 374 12.31 5.62 -6.54
CA GLY A 374 10.92 5.46 -6.12
C GLY A 374 10.75 4.16 -5.34
N THR A 375 10.66 4.25 -4.04
CA THR A 375 10.43 3.09 -3.16
C THR A 375 9.48 3.42 -2.02
N GLN A 376 8.75 2.41 -1.55
CA GLN A 376 7.92 2.51 -0.34
C GLN A 376 8.71 2.20 0.94
N ARG A 377 9.99 1.76 0.83
CA ARG A 377 10.83 1.33 1.95
C ARG A 377 12.24 1.94 1.86
N PRO A 378 12.39 3.26 2.09
CA PRO A 378 13.71 3.91 1.95
C PRO A 378 14.80 3.25 2.80
N PHE A 379 14.51 2.94 4.06
CA PHE A 379 15.47 2.29 4.95
C PHE A 379 15.71 0.82 4.62
N GLY A 380 14.68 0.11 4.13
CA GLY A 380 14.86 -1.26 3.62
C GLY A 380 15.79 -1.28 2.40
N VAL A 381 15.60 -0.36 1.44
CA VAL A 381 16.49 -0.24 0.27
C VAL A 381 17.90 0.20 0.69
N LYS A 382 18.05 1.03 1.74
CA LYS A 382 19.36 1.38 2.32
C LYS A 382 20.07 0.11 2.80
N SER A 383 19.40 -0.75 3.56
CA SER A 383 19.98 -2.02 4.05
C SER A 383 20.32 -2.98 2.90
N GLU A 384 19.43 -3.10 1.91
CA GLU A 384 19.67 -3.93 0.71
C GLU A 384 20.89 -3.47 -0.09
N LEU A 385 21.10 -2.16 -0.23
CA LEU A 385 22.31 -1.58 -0.85
C LEU A 385 23.56 -1.85 -0.01
N ALA A 386 23.50 -1.68 1.31
CA ALA A 386 24.62 -1.96 2.21
C ALA A 386 25.04 -3.42 2.11
N GLU A 387 24.10 -4.34 2.10
CA GLU A 387 24.35 -5.79 1.94
C GLU A 387 24.92 -6.11 0.56
N ALA A 388 24.34 -5.58 -0.51
CA ALA A 388 24.76 -5.86 -1.89
C ALA A 388 26.19 -5.41 -2.19
N PHE A 389 26.63 -4.30 -1.59
CA PHE A 389 27.99 -3.76 -1.77
C PHE A 389 28.94 -4.07 -0.60
N LYS A 390 28.47 -4.75 0.42
CA LYS A 390 29.23 -5.10 1.63
C LYS A 390 29.86 -3.87 2.29
N ILE A 391 29.10 -2.79 2.40
CA ILE A 391 29.51 -1.53 3.04
C ILE A 391 28.59 -1.24 4.24
N PRO A 392 29.05 -0.48 5.23
CA PRO A 392 28.22 -0.04 6.35
C PRO A 392 27.05 0.82 5.89
N GLU A 393 25.92 0.77 6.61
CA GLU A 393 24.70 1.54 6.27
C GLU A 393 24.91 3.07 6.30
N ASP A 394 25.85 3.58 7.11
CA ASP A 394 26.22 5.01 7.13
C ASP A 394 26.89 5.47 5.82
N ARG A 395 27.36 4.53 5.01
CA ARG A 395 27.90 4.76 3.66
C ARG A 395 26.81 4.66 2.57
N VAL A 396 25.56 4.57 2.95
CA VAL A 396 24.42 4.52 2.01
C VAL A 396 23.42 5.61 2.35
N ARG A 397 23.04 6.41 1.36
CA ARG A 397 21.92 7.36 1.44
C ARG A 397 20.90 7.04 0.38
N VAL A 398 19.64 6.89 0.78
CA VAL A 398 18.51 6.74 -0.11
C VAL A 398 17.64 7.98 0.01
N ILE A 399 17.33 8.60 -1.12
CA ILE A 399 16.44 9.76 -1.23
C ILE A 399 15.26 9.33 -2.10
N VAL A 400 14.07 9.45 -1.55
CA VAL A 400 12.84 9.10 -2.29
C VAL A 400 12.12 10.37 -2.72
N PRO A 401 12.19 10.74 -4.01
CA PRO A 401 11.28 11.73 -4.57
C PRO A 401 9.83 11.27 -4.45
N ASP A 402 8.88 12.19 -4.53
CA ASP A 402 7.48 11.76 -4.70
C ASP A 402 7.41 10.78 -5.86
N THR A 403 6.71 9.67 -5.67
CA THR A 403 6.76 8.52 -6.58
C THR A 403 5.47 8.39 -7.36
N GLY A 404 5.57 8.16 -8.66
CA GLY A 404 4.44 7.99 -9.58
C GLY A 404 3.74 6.65 -9.42
N SER A 405 3.20 6.40 -8.22
CA SER A 405 2.51 5.19 -7.75
C SER A 405 3.42 4.01 -7.36
N GLY A 406 2.86 3.08 -6.57
CA GLY A 406 3.57 1.89 -6.09
C GLY A 406 2.62 0.70 -5.88
N TYR A 407 1.50 0.92 -5.18
CA TYR A 407 0.46 -0.08 -4.89
C TYR A 407 0.95 -1.34 -4.14
N GLY A 408 2.08 -1.22 -3.41
CA GLY A 408 2.76 -2.35 -2.79
C GLY A 408 3.86 -2.97 -3.67
N GLY A 409 4.02 -2.53 -4.92
CA GLY A 409 4.96 -3.07 -5.90
C GLY A 409 6.39 -2.54 -5.80
N LYS A 410 6.65 -1.49 -5.02
CA LYS A 410 7.97 -0.84 -4.92
C LYS A 410 8.57 -0.99 -3.51
N HIS A 411 8.62 -2.23 -2.98
CA HIS A 411 9.20 -2.50 -1.65
C HIS A 411 10.68 -2.88 -1.70
N THR A 412 11.21 -3.28 -2.84
CA THR A 412 12.54 -3.85 -3.03
C THR A 412 13.44 -2.94 -3.85
N GLY A 413 14.74 -3.05 -3.65
CA GLY A 413 15.76 -2.14 -4.18
C GLY A 413 16.46 -2.63 -5.44
N GLU A 414 15.88 -3.55 -6.25
CA GLU A 414 16.55 -4.13 -7.42
C GLU A 414 17.12 -3.06 -8.34
N VAL A 415 16.31 -2.11 -8.78
CA VAL A 415 16.76 -1.05 -9.71
C VAL A 415 17.80 -0.10 -9.05
N ALA A 416 17.70 0.09 -7.73
CA ALA A 416 18.67 0.88 -6.97
C ALA A 416 20.03 0.19 -6.94
N ILE A 417 20.06 -1.13 -6.70
CA ILE A 417 21.28 -1.95 -6.71
C ILE A 417 21.87 -2.00 -8.12
N GLU A 418 21.05 -2.19 -9.14
CA GLU A 418 21.47 -2.17 -10.54
C GLU A 418 22.16 -0.84 -10.90
N ALA A 419 21.50 0.29 -10.60
CA ALA A 419 22.04 1.61 -10.87
C ALA A 419 23.34 1.89 -10.11
N ALA A 420 23.39 1.52 -8.82
CA ALA A 420 24.58 1.69 -7.98
C ALA A 420 25.78 0.85 -8.48
N ARG A 421 25.52 -0.38 -8.97
CA ARG A 421 26.55 -1.27 -9.54
C ARG A 421 27.13 -0.69 -10.83
N LEU A 422 26.27 -0.22 -11.71
CA LEU A 422 26.71 0.44 -12.94
C LEU A 422 27.44 1.76 -12.66
N ALA A 423 26.97 2.56 -11.71
CA ALA A 423 27.59 3.82 -11.32
C ALA A 423 28.99 3.61 -10.72
N GLN A 424 29.18 2.55 -9.91
CA GLN A 424 30.48 2.18 -9.34
C GLN A 424 31.48 1.83 -10.44
N ALA A 425 31.07 1.01 -11.40
CA ALA A 425 31.93 0.57 -12.50
C ALA A 425 32.25 1.71 -13.48
N ALA A 426 31.25 2.54 -13.82
CA ALA A 426 31.42 3.67 -14.74
C ALA A 426 32.11 4.88 -14.10
N LYS A 427 32.25 4.93 -12.75
CA LYS A 427 32.74 6.08 -11.96
C LYS A 427 32.03 7.39 -12.31
N LYS A 428 30.75 7.30 -12.60
CA LYS A 428 29.86 8.40 -12.96
C LYS A 428 28.47 8.14 -12.41
N PRO A 429 27.64 9.17 -12.21
CA PRO A 429 26.22 8.93 -11.93
C PRO A 429 25.57 8.12 -13.05
N VAL A 430 24.70 7.16 -12.68
CA VAL A 430 23.97 6.35 -13.65
C VAL A 430 22.48 6.37 -13.33
N LYS A 431 21.66 6.59 -14.35
CA LYS A 431 20.21 6.45 -14.32
C LYS A 431 19.78 5.15 -14.99
N ILE A 432 18.95 4.37 -14.29
CA ILE A 432 18.22 3.25 -14.86
C ILE A 432 16.72 3.54 -14.75
N ILE A 433 15.99 3.30 -15.83
CA ILE A 433 14.53 3.27 -15.85
C ILE A 433 14.13 1.92 -16.44
N TRP A 434 13.39 1.10 -15.70
CA TRP A 434 12.86 -0.14 -16.22
C TRP A 434 11.83 0.13 -17.31
N THR A 435 11.85 -0.67 -18.35
CA THR A 435 10.80 -0.65 -19.35
C THR A 435 9.50 -1.21 -18.77
N ARG A 436 8.38 -0.95 -19.42
CA ARG A 436 7.11 -1.56 -19.02
C ARG A 436 7.13 -3.09 -19.12
N GLU A 437 7.88 -3.64 -20.08
CA GLU A 437 8.08 -5.08 -20.21
C GLU A 437 8.87 -5.66 -19.04
N GLU A 438 9.89 -4.95 -18.54
CA GLU A 438 10.62 -5.34 -17.33
C GLU A 438 9.73 -5.31 -16.09
N GLU A 439 8.85 -4.32 -15.93
CA GLU A 439 7.86 -4.28 -14.85
C GLU A 439 6.91 -5.47 -14.87
N PHE A 440 6.46 -5.92 -16.05
CA PHE A 440 5.58 -7.07 -16.17
C PHE A 440 6.30 -8.42 -16.05
N THR A 441 7.63 -8.45 -16.18
CA THR A 441 8.38 -9.71 -16.17
C THR A 441 9.19 -9.91 -14.90
N TRP A 442 9.87 -8.86 -14.41
CA TRP A 442 10.88 -8.96 -13.37
C TRP A 442 10.43 -8.41 -12.02
N ALA A 443 9.37 -7.61 -11.97
CA ALA A 443 8.74 -7.25 -10.70
C ALA A 443 8.04 -8.46 -10.08
N TYR A 444 7.78 -8.41 -8.77
CA TYR A 444 6.93 -9.39 -8.13
C TYR A 444 5.44 -9.07 -8.35
N PHE A 445 4.57 -10.06 -8.18
CA PHE A 445 3.15 -9.98 -8.44
C PHE A 445 2.31 -10.09 -7.16
N ARG A 446 1.06 -9.63 -7.20
CA ARG A 446 0.07 -10.05 -6.20
C ARG A 446 -0.02 -11.57 -6.22
N PRO A 447 0.04 -12.26 -5.06
CA PRO A 447 -0.04 -13.71 -5.02
C PRO A 447 -1.30 -14.26 -5.71
N ALA A 448 -1.13 -15.36 -6.44
CA ALA A 448 -2.21 -16.24 -6.84
C ALA A 448 -2.66 -17.08 -5.63
N GLY A 449 -3.83 -17.72 -5.71
CA GLY A 449 -4.27 -18.58 -4.62
C GLY A 449 -5.48 -19.42 -4.95
N VAL A 450 -5.69 -20.41 -4.07
CA VAL A 450 -6.90 -21.24 -4.05
C VAL A 450 -7.55 -21.10 -2.68
N ILE A 451 -8.86 -20.95 -2.65
CA ILE A 451 -9.61 -20.81 -1.41
C ILE A 451 -10.76 -21.82 -1.41
N ASP A 452 -10.72 -22.75 -0.46
CA ASP A 452 -11.80 -23.73 -0.24
C ASP A 452 -12.65 -23.25 0.93
N ILE A 453 -13.97 -23.28 0.76
CA ILE A 453 -14.94 -22.88 1.78
C ILE A 453 -15.98 -23.99 1.93
N ARG A 454 -16.25 -24.40 3.18
CA ARG A 454 -17.40 -25.23 3.57
C ARG A 454 -18.26 -24.48 4.56
N SER A 455 -19.55 -24.48 4.37
CA SER A 455 -20.48 -23.78 5.26
C SER A 455 -21.75 -24.57 5.53
N GLY A 456 -22.36 -24.27 6.66
CA GLY A 456 -23.65 -24.77 7.05
C GLY A 456 -24.58 -23.66 7.52
N THR A 457 -25.89 -23.78 7.22
CA THR A 457 -26.90 -22.79 7.65
C THR A 457 -28.20 -23.46 8.07
N THR A 458 -28.94 -22.78 8.91
CA THR A 458 -30.35 -23.09 9.18
C THR A 458 -31.25 -22.64 8.04
N LYS A 459 -32.47 -23.16 7.95
CA LYS A 459 -33.49 -22.75 6.95
C LYS A 459 -33.79 -21.26 6.96
N ASP A 460 -33.73 -20.62 8.12
CA ASP A 460 -33.97 -19.20 8.30
C ASP A 460 -32.71 -18.34 8.08
N GLY A 461 -31.59 -18.95 7.66
CA GLY A 461 -30.38 -18.25 7.23
C GLY A 461 -29.41 -17.87 8.35
N LEU A 462 -29.39 -18.53 9.50
CA LEU A 462 -28.30 -18.38 10.45
C LEU A 462 -27.14 -19.31 10.05
N ILE A 463 -25.92 -18.80 10.06
CA ILE A 463 -24.71 -19.56 9.73
C ILE A 463 -24.33 -20.40 10.96
N THR A 464 -24.31 -21.72 10.80
CA THR A 464 -24.05 -22.69 11.89
C THR A 464 -22.62 -23.22 11.85
N ALA A 465 -21.99 -23.23 10.67
CA ALA A 465 -20.63 -23.69 10.48
C ALA A 465 -19.92 -22.93 9.38
N TRP A 466 -18.63 -22.73 9.56
CA TRP A 466 -17.76 -22.07 8.60
C TRP A 466 -16.35 -22.65 8.63
N GLU A 467 -15.91 -23.19 7.51
CA GLU A 467 -14.54 -23.66 7.32
C GLU A 467 -13.95 -22.95 6.10
N PHE A 468 -12.73 -22.40 6.27
CA PHE A 468 -12.11 -21.57 5.25
C PHE A 468 -10.61 -21.88 5.16
N HIS A 469 -10.17 -22.35 4.01
CA HIS A 469 -8.78 -22.68 3.74
C HIS A 469 -8.24 -21.84 2.58
N ASN A 470 -7.25 -20.99 2.85
CA ASN A 470 -6.56 -20.20 1.85
C ASN A 470 -5.19 -20.81 1.55
N TYR A 471 -4.93 -21.17 0.31
CA TYR A 471 -3.65 -21.65 -0.18
C TYR A 471 -2.95 -20.53 -0.96
N ASN A 472 -1.80 -20.09 -0.50
CA ASN A 472 -0.85 -19.15 -1.09
C ASN A 472 -1.22 -17.67 -1.04
N SER A 473 -2.44 -17.24 -1.31
CA SER A 473 -2.68 -15.79 -1.49
C SER A 473 -2.44 -14.93 -0.23
N GLY A 474 -2.50 -15.54 0.97
CA GLY A 474 -2.09 -14.90 2.23
C GLY A 474 -3.22 -14.77 3.26
N PRO A 475 -2.88 -14.40 4.51
CA PRO A 475 -3.81 -14.36 5.63
C PRO A 475 -4.53 -13.01 5.82
N SER A 476 -4.20 -11.95 5.08
CA SER A 476 -4.82 -10.63 5.26
C SER A 476 -6.31 -10.69 4.94
N GLY A 477 -7.17 -10.20 5.84
CA GLY A 477 -8.62 -10.24 5.70
C GLY A 477 -9.23 -11.64 5.66
N ILE A 478 -8.53 -12.66 6.17
CA ILE A 478 -8.98 -14.06 6.15
C ILE A 478 -10.11 -14.30 7.16
N ASP A 479 -10.10 -13.57 8.28
CA ASP A 479 -11.11 -13.70 9.33
C ASP A 479 -12.49 -13.28 8.83
N THR A 480 -13.54 -13.92 9.35
CA THR A 480 -14.91 -13.58 9.03
C THR A 480 -15.49 -12.57 10.01
N PRO A 481 -16.21 -11.52 9.52
CA PRO A 481 -16.92 -10.58 10.39
C PRO A 481 -18.27 -11.12 10.86
N TYR A 482 -18.71 -12.25 10.30
CA TYR A 482 -20.00 -12.86 10.63
C TYR A 482 -19.92 -13.62 11.97
N ASP A 483 -21.01 -13.54 12.72
CA ASP A 483 -21.13 -14.21 14.00
C ASP A 483 -21.41 -15.69 13.78
N ILE A 484 -20.38 -16.51 13.88
CA ILE A 484 -20.45 -17.95 13.61
C ILE A 484 -19.85 -18.71 14.79
N ALA A 485 -20.68 -19.55 15.42
CA ALA A 485 -20.28 -20.28 16.62
C ALA A 485 -19.27 -21.42 16.33
N ASN A 486 -19.35 -22.07 15.17
CA ASN A 486 -18.47 -23.17 14.79
C ASN A 486 -17.67 -22.76 13.55
N ARG A 487 -16.38 -22.41 13.74
CA ARG A 487 -15.54 -21.93 12.64
C ARG A 487 -14.12 -22.43 12.74
N LYS A 488 -13.54 -22.71 11.57
CA LYS A 488 -12.14 -23.03 11.36
C LYS A 488 -11.61 -22.25 10.17
N ILE A 489 -10.55 -21.48 10.36
CA ILE A 489 -9.97 -20.60 9.33
C ILE A 489 -8.47 -20.85 9.31
N GLU A 490 -7.94 -21.27 8.15
CA GLU A 490 -6.53 -21.64 8.01
C GLU A 490 -5.91 -21.03 6.76
N PHE A 491 -4.70 -20.52 6.92
CA PHE A 491 -3.82 -20.15 5.82
C PHE A 491 -2.74 -21.20 5.62
N HIS A 492 -2.60 -21.70 4.40
CA HIS A 492 -1.61 -22.67 3.97
C HIS A 492 -0.57 -22.00 3.09
N PRO A 493 0.62 -21.66 3.62
CA PRO A 493 1.71 -21.12 2.80
C PRO A 493 2.20 -22.20 1.84
N THR A 494 2.45 -21.80 0.59
CA THR A 494 2.89 -22.71 -0.47
C THR A 494 4.10 -22.17 -1.20
N ASP A 495 4.84 -23.00 -1.90
CA ASP A 495 5.82 -22.57 -2.86
C ASP A 495 5.13 -21.91 -4.06
N SER A 496 5.72 -20.85 -4.60
CA SER A 496 5.11 -20.05 -5.68
C SER A 496 5.99 -20.09 -6.92
N PRO A 497 5.44 -20.47 -8.10
CA PRO A 497 6.24 -20.52 -9.32
C PRO A 497 6.72 -19.16 -9.80
N LEU A 498 6.03 -18.07 -9.42
CA LEU A 498 6.44 -16.71 -9.73
C LEU A 498 6.83 -15.94 -8.46
N ARG A 499 7.65 -14.91 -8.59
CA ARG A 499 7.91 -13.96 -7.51
C ARG A 499 6.60 -13.28 -7.14
N GLN A 500 6.34 -13.22 -5.85
CA GLN A 500 5.13 -12.62 -5.32
C GLN A 500 5.42 -11.77 -4.09
N GLY A 501 4.57 -10.78 -3.84
CA GLY A 501 4.72 -9.87 -2.72
C GLY A 501 3.48 -9.02 -2.50
N SER A 502 3.63 -7.99 -1.69
CA SER A 502 2.54 -7.08 -1.33
C SER A 502 1.87 -6.45 -2.54
N TYR A 503 0.56 -6.34 -2.49
CA TYR A 503 -0.28 -5.63 -3.45
C TYR A 503 -1.36 -4.89 -2.67
N ARG A 504 -1.92 -3.81 -3.18
CA ARG A 504 -2.98 -3.03 -2.54
C ARG A 504 -4.11 -3.94 -2.03
N GLY A 505 -4.34 -3.95 -0.71
CA GLY A 505 -5.30 -4.83 -0.05
C GLY A 505 -4.78 -6.25 0.23
N LEU A 506 -3.56 -6.59 -0.18
CA LEU A 506 -2.94 -7.91 0.07
C LEU A 506 -3.89 -9.06 -0.31
N ALA A 507 -3.88 -10.14 0.49
CA ALA A 507 -4.79 -11.27 0.34
C ALA A 507 -6.27 -10.92 0.64
N ALA A 508 -6.55 -9.78 1.29
CA ALA A 508 -7.93 -9.38 1.56
C ALA A 508 -8.75 -9.24 0.27
N THR A 509 -8.12 -8.90 -0.87
CA THR A 509 -8.81 -8.89 -2.17
C THR A 509 -9.32 -10.28 -2.58
N ALA A 510 -8.57 -11.34 -2.29
CA ALA A 510 -8.93 -12.72 -2.58
C ALA A 510 -9.90 -13.28 -1.52
N ASN A 511 -9.58 -13.06 -0.24
CA ASN A 511 -10.36 -13.59 0.89
C ASN A 511 -11.79 -13.00 0.93
N HIS A 512 -11.94 -11.70 0.69
CA HIS A 512 -13.26 -11.07 0.61
C HIS A 512 -14.02 -11.48 -0.65
N PHE A 513 -13.34 -11.63 -1.79
CA PHE A 513 -13.98 -12.14 -3.00
C PHE A 513 -14.60 -13.52 -2.74
N ALA A 514 -13.83 -14.45 -2.20
CA ALA A 514 -14.32 -15.79 -1.90
C ALA A 514 -15.45 -15.77 -0.86
N ARG A 515 -15.23 -15.11 0.29
CA ARG A 515 -16.20 -15.03 1.37
C ARG A 515 -17.53 -14.39 0.93
N GLU A 516 -17.47 -13.22 0.34
CA GLU A 516 -18.67 -12.46 0.00
C GLU A 516 -19.44 -13.03 -1.19
N SER A 517 -18.75 -13.71 -2.13
CA SER A 517 -19.40 -14.50 -3.16
C SER A 517 -20.10 -15.72 -2.57
N HIS A 518 -19.45 -16.41 -1.61
CA HIS A 518 -20.04 -17.56 -0.92
C HIS A 518 -21.27 -17.18 -0.07
N MET A 519 -21.21 -16.03 0.63
CA MET A 519 -22.38 -15.49 1.36
C MET A 519 -23.58 -15.21 0.44
N ASP A 520 -23.31 -14.73 -0.76
CA ASP A 520 -24.34 -14.51 -1.76
C ASP A 520 -24.92 -15.82 -2.32
N GLU A 521 -24.09 -16.85 -2.50
CA GLU A 521 -24.51 -18.17 -2.89
C GLU A 521 -25.44 -18.80 -1.85
N ILE A 522 -25.10 -18.67 -0.56
CA ILE A 522 -25.97 -19.15 0.53
C ILE A 522 -27.31 -18.41 0.51
N ALA A 523 -27.29 -17.08 0.42
CA ALA A 523 -28.52 -16.28 0.39
C ALA A 523 -29.43 -16.69 -0.79
N ALA A 524 -28.85 -16.90 -1.98
CA ALA A 524 -29.57 -17.37 -3.16
C ALA A 524 -30.16 -18.79 -2.99
N ALA A 525 -29.38 -19.72 -2.44
CA ALA A 525 -29.84 -21.10 -2.17
C ALA A 525 -31.02 -21.14 -1.20
N LEU A 526 -31.06 -20.19 -0.25
CA LEU A 526 -32.14 -20.04 0.71
C LEU A 526 -33.29 -19.14 0.23
N SER A 527 -33.16 -18.55 -0.97
CA SER A 527 -34.10 -17.55 -1.49
C SER A 527 -34.27 -16.33 -0.55
N LEU A 528 -33.18 -15.93 0.12
CA LEU A 528 -33.12 -14.77 0.99
C LEU A 528 -32.53 -13.55 0.26
N ASP A 529 -32.97 -12.35 0.63
CA ASP A 529 -32.30 -11.13 0.17
C ASP A 529 -30.85 -11.07 0.67
N PRO A 530 -29.86 -10.83 -0.20
CA PRO A 530 -28.46 -10.83 0.18
C PRO A 530 -28.07 -9.77 1.23
N LEU A 531 -28.78 -8.64 1.29
CA LEU A 531 -28.58 -7.62 2.32
C LEU A 531 -29.10 -8.10 3.66
N GLU A 532 -30.34 -8.59 3.70
CA GLU A 532 -30.99 -9.07 4.93
C GLU A 532 -30.22 -10.27 5.51
N PHE A 533 -29.78 -11.21 4.65
CA PHE A 533 -28.95 -12.33 5.05
C PHE A 533 -27.65 -11.87 5.76
N ARG A 534 -26.95 -10.87 5.20
CA ARG A 534 -25.74 -10.32 5.83
C ARG A 534 -26.06 -9.63 7.14
N LEU A 535 -27.07 -8.75 7.18
CA LEU A 535 -27.46 -8.03 8.39
C LEU A 535 -27.88 -8.97 9.52
N LYS A 536 -28.49 -10.11 9.20
CA LYS A 536 -28.88 -11.14 10.17
C LYS A 536 -27.66 -11.76 10.86
N ASN A 537 -26.56 -11.96 10.14
CA ASN A 537 -25.36 -12.65 10.62
C ASN A 537 -24.24 -11.70 11.06
N LEU A 538 -24.37 -10.39 10.87
CA LEU A 538 -23.38 -9.38 11.27
C LEU A 538 -23.73 -8.78 12.65
N LYS A 539 -22.75 -8.76 13.57
CA LYS A 539 -22.85 -8.02 14.85
C LYS A 539 -22.05 -6.72 14.85
N ASP A 540 -21.03 -6.60 14.01
CA ASP A 540 -20.17 -5.40 13.94
C ASP A 540 -20.97 -4.20 13.41
N GLU A 541 -21.24 -3.22 14.30
CA GLU A 541 -22.04 -2.04 14.00
C GLU A 541 -21.41 -1.12 12.95
N ARG A 542 -20.07 -1.07 12.85
CA ARG A 542 -19.37 -0.27 11.83
C ARG A 542 -19.56 -0.87 10.45
N LEU A 543 -19.43 -2.20 10.34
CA LEU A 543 -19.65 -2.90 9.07
C LEU A 543 -21.12 -2.85 8.65
N ARG A 544 -22.04 -2.99 9.60
CA ARG A 544 -23.51 -2.80 9.36
C ARG A 544 -23.79 -1.41 8.83
N ALA A 545 -23.21 -0.37 9.43
CA ALA A 545 -23.42 1.02 9.03
C ALA A 545 -22.99 1.30 7.59
N VAL A 546 -21.78 0.85 7.18
CA VAL A 546 -21.32 1.02 5.79
C VAL A 546 -22.18 0.22 4.81
N LEU A 547 -22.61 -0.99 5.19
CA LEU A 547 -23.45 -1.84 4.35
C LEU A 547 -24.83 -1.19 4.12
N GLN A 548 -25.47 -0.72 5.17
CA GLN A 548 -26.76 -0.03 5.10
C GLN A 548 -26.69 1.29 4.33
N ALA A 549 -25.59 2.06 4.52
CA ALA A 549 -25.38 3.31 3.80
C ALA A 549 -25.20 3.08 2.29
N ALA A 550 -24.39 2.08 1.88
CA ALA A 550 -24.21 1.72 0.48
C ALA A 550 -25.52 1.25 -0.15
N ALA A 551 -26.22 0.32 0.49
CA ALA A 551 -27.50 -0.24 0.02
C ALA A 551 -28.58 0.85 -0.08
N GLY A 552 -28.70 1.71 0.93
CA GLY A 552 -29.68 2.82 0.94
C GLY A 552 -29.44 3.81 -0.20
N LYS A 553 -28.20 4.24 -0.43
CA LYS A 553 -27.83 5.16 -1.52
C LYS A 553 -27.99 4.51 -2.89
N PHE A 554 -27.69 3.23 -3.00
CA PHE A 554 -27.89 2.45 -4.23
C PHE A 554 -29.37 2.33 -4.59
N GLY A 555 -30.24 2.30 -3.60
CA GLY A 555 -31.67 2.02 -3.74
C GLY A 555 -31.96 0.52 -3.75
N TRP A 556 -31.22 -0.28 -2.98
CA TRP A 556 -31.40 -1.72 -2.87
C TRP A 556 -32.86 -2.09 -2.59
N GLY A 557 -33.37 -3.13 -3.24
CA GLY A 557 -34.79 -3.54 -3.15
C GLY A 557 -35.77 -2.72 -3.98
N LYS A 558 -35.36 -1.53 -4.52
CA LYS A 558 -36.21 -0.69 -5.40
C LYS A 558 -35.83 -0.81 -6.88
N VAL A 559 -34.61 -1.27 -7.15
CA VAL A 559 -34.10 -1.46 -8.53
C VAL A 559 -34.72 -2.74 -9.10
N LYS A 560 -35.36 -2.63 -10.26
CA LYS A 560 -35.94 -3.80 -10.93
C LYS A 560 -34.89 -4.56 -11.69
N SER A 561 -34.87 -5.88 -11.51
CA SER A 561 -34.03 -6.79 -12.30
C SER A 561 -34.55 -6.83 -13.75
N GLU A 562 -33.64 -6.73 -14.70
CA GLU A 562 -33.86 -6.91 -16.13
C GLU A 562 -32.94 -8.02 -16.65
N PRO A 563 -33.33 -8.77 -17.69
CA PRO A 563 -32.52 -9.91 -18.18
C PRO A 563 -31.08 -9.58 -18.59
N THR A 564 -30.77 -8.29 -18.79
CA THR A 564 -29.45 -7.80 -19.21
C THR A 564 -28.77 -6.94 -18.15
N ARG A 565 -29.39 -6.75 -16.99
CA ARG A 565 -28.87 -5.93 -15.89
C ARG A 565 -28.83 -6.74 -14.60
N GLY A 566 -27.76 -6.63 -13.87
CA GLY A 566 -27.56 -7.29 -12.59
C GLY A 566 -27.11 -6.33 -11.50
N PHE A 567 -27.45 -6.67 -10.27
CA PHE A 567 -27.13 -5.92 -9.07
C PHE A 567 -26.51 -6.84 -8.04
N GLY A 568 -25.44 -6.38 -7.42
CA GLY A 568 -24.74 -7.14 -6.38
C GLY A 568 -24.20 -6.25 -5.30
N LEU A 569 -24.08 -6.79 -4.10
CA LEU A 569 -23.50 -6.09 -2.96
C LEU A 569 -22.48 -6.97 -2.26
N ALA A 570 -21.54 -6.32 -1.59
CA ALA A 570 -20.55 -6.97 -0.73
C ALA A 570 -20.07 -5.99 0.33
N CYS A 571 -19.53 -6.52 1.43
CA CYS A 571 -18.90 -5.73 2.46
C CYS A 571 -17.59 -6.34 2.91
N GLY A 572 -16.78 -5.54 3.62
CA GLY A 572 -15.51 -6.02 4.12
C GLY A 572 -14.85 -5.05 5.08
N PHE A 573 -13.82 -5.53 5.72
CA PHE A 573 -13.01 -4.73 6.64
C PHE A 573 -11.54 -5.15 6.52
N GLU A 574 -10.66 -4.21 6.73
CA GLU A 574 -9.21 -4.46 6.77
C GLU A 574 -8.52 -3.28 7.46
N LYS A 575 -7.54 -3.55 8.32
CA LYS A 575 -6.66 -2.52 8.91
C LYS A 575 -7.42 -1.34 9.57
N GLY A 576 -8.55 -1.64 10.20
CA GLY A 576 -9.37 -0.64 10.90
C GLY A 576 -10.32 0.18 10.02
N GLY A 577 -10.33 -0.06 8.69
CA GLY A 577 -11.28 0.50 7.76
C GLY A 577 -12.40 -0.47 7.43
N TYR A 578 -13.60 0.04 7.14
CA TYR A 578 -14.80 -0.72 6.81
C TYR A 578 -15.35 -0.23 5.47
N VAL A 579 -15.74 -1.16 4.61
CA VAL A 579 -16.24 -0.84 3.27
C VAL A 579 -17.44 -1.68 2.92
N ALA A 580 -18.38 -1.10 2.17
CA ALA A 580 -19.40 -1.83 1.44
C ALA A 580 -19.54 -1.24 0.05
N SER A 581 -19.76 -2.13 -0.94
CA SER A 581 -19.97 -1.74 -2.33
C SER A 581 -21.24 -2.37 -2.87
N CYS A 582 -22.03 -1.59 -3.60
CA CYS A 582 -23.12 -2.06 -4.45
C CYS A 582 -22.73 -1.78 -5.90
N ALA A 583 -22.84 -2.77 -6.77
CA ALA A 583 -22.51 -2.68 -8.17
C ALA A 583 -23.75 -2.95 -9.05
N GLU A 584 -23.89 -2.16 -10.12
CA GLU A 584 -24.81 -2.38 -11.21
C GLU A 584 -24.03 -2.71 -12.47
N ILE A 585 -24.40 -3.78 -13.15
CA ILE A 585 -23.76 -4.20 -14.40
C ILE A 585 -24.77 -4.34 -15.52
N SER A 586 -24.28 -4.25 -16.75
CA SER A 586 -25.03 -4.66 -17.95
C SER A 586 -24.27 -5.71 -18.76
N ILE A 587 -25.03 -6.60 -19.42
CA ILE A 587 -24.50 -7.65 -20.28
C ILE A 587 -25.34 -7.63 -21.57
N SER A 588 -24.72 -7.30 -22.70
CA SER A 588 -25.46 -7.10 -23.96
C SER A 588 -26.00 -8.41 -24.57
N GLN A 589 -25.26 -9.52 -24.46
CA GLN A 589 -25.62 -10.87 -24.95
C GLN A 589 -24.77 -11.92 -24.22
N PRO A 590 -25.20 -13.19 -24.14
CA PRO A 590 -24.37 -14.29 -23.67
C PRO A 590 -23.04 -14.34 -24.43
N GLY A 591 -21.92 -14.50 -23.72
CA GLY A 591 -20.56 -14.42 -24.30
C GLY A 591 -20.03 -12.99 -24.49
N SER A 592 -20.81 -11.95 -24.21
CA SER A 592 -20.40 -10.57 -24.30
C SER A 592 -19.64 -10.08 -23.05
N LYS A 593 -19.04 -8.90 -23.19
CA LYS A 593 -18.30 -8.25 -22.08
C LYS A 593 -19.32 -7.75 -21.05
N VAL A 594 -18.92 -7.89 -19.78
CA VAL A 594 -19.60 -7.22 -18.68
C VAL A 594 -19.21 -5.75 -18.70
N LYS A 595 -20.17 -4.87 -18.59
CA LYS A 595 -19.98 -3.45 -18.35
C LYS A 595 -20.48 -3.11 -16.97
N ILE A 596 -19.62 -2.50 -16.15
CA ILE A 596 -20.03 -1.95 -14.86
C ILE A 596 -20.61 -0.56 -15.15
N GLU A 597 -21.88 -0.36 -14.82
CA GLU A 597 -22.58 0.90 -15.09
C GLU A 597 -22.47 1.87 -13.92
N ARG A 598 -22.58 1.35 -12.70
CA ARG A 598 -22.59 2.16 -11.47
C ARG A 598 -22.00 1.38 -10.30
N VAL A 599 -21.21 2.08 -9.47
CA VAL A 599 -20.71 1.55 -8.19
C VAL A 599 -20.99 2.58 -7.10
N VAL A 600 -21.69 2.17 -6.06
CA VAL A 600 -21.85 2.94 -4.82
C VAL A 600 -20.96 2.31 -3.75
N THR A 601 -20.02 3.08 -3.23
CA THR A 601 -19.11 2.61 -2.18
C THR A 601 -19.28 3.46 -0.92
N SER A 602 -19.59 2.83 0.20
CA SER A 602 -19.57 3.44 1.53
C SER A 602 -18.29 3.02 2.26
N PHE A 603 -17.62 3.98 2.86
CA PHE A 603 -16.35 3.75 3.54
C PHE A 603 -16.29 4.49 4.89
N GLU A 604 -15.75 3.83 5.90
CA GLU A 604 -15.54 4.34 7.24
C GLU A 604 -14.11 4.01 7.70
N CYS A 605 -13.38 5.02 8.18
CA CYS A 605 -12.02 4.87 8.69
C CYS A 605 -11.73 5.74 9.93
N GLY A 606 -12.72 5.94 10.79
CA GLY A 606 -12.63 6.85 11.93
C GLY A 606 -12.72 8.32 11.51
N ALA A 607 -12.04 9.21 12.23
CA ALA A 607 -12.02 10.64 11.93
C ALA A 607 -11.30 10.93 10.59
N ILE A 608 -11.93 11.71 9.73
CA ILE A 608 -11.45 11.98 8.37
C ILE A 608 -10.54 13.22 8.38
N VAL A 609 -9.27 13.05 8.00
CA VAL A 609 -8.29 14.16 7.95
C VAL A 609 -8.50 15.08 6.74
N ASN A 610 -8.75 14.48 5.56
CA ASN A 610 -9.01 15.23 4.32
C ASN A 610 -10.09 14.50 3.50
N PRO A 611 -11.34 15.00 3.49
CA PRO A 611 -12.46 14.31 2.82
C PRO A 611 -12.26 14.12 1.31
N GLU A 612 -11.74 15.13 0.60
CA GLU A 612 -11.53 15.06 -0.85
C GLU A 612 -10.45 14.01 -1.21
N HIS A 613 -9.34 14.00 -0.47
CA HIS A 613 -8.28 13.00 -0.69
C HIS A 613 -8.74 11.60 -0.31
N LEU A 614 -9.57 11.47 0.71
CA LEU A 614 -10.16 10.19 1.08
C LEU A 614 -11.10 9.67 -0.02
N LYS A 615 -11.94 10.55 -0.58
CA LYS A 615 -12.79 10.21 -1.72
C LYS A 615 -11.97 9.73 -2.90
N ASN A 616 -10.89 10.44 -3.25
CA ASN A 616 -9.96 10.02 -4.32
C ASN A 616 -9.35 8.64 -4.07
N GLN A 617 -9.02 8.31 -2.80
CA GLN A 617 -8.50 7.00 -2.44
C GLN A 617 -9.55 5.89 -2.63
N VAL A 618 -10.80 6.14 -2.26
CA VAL A 618 -11.91 5.20 -2.45
C VAL A 618 -12.17 4.97 -3.94
N GLU A 619 -12.34 6.03 -4.72
CA GLU A 619 -12.61 5.95 -6.17
C GLU A 619 -11.45 5.30 -6.94
N GLY A 620 -10.21 5.69 -6.63
CA GLY A 620 -9.02 5.06 -7.21
C GLY A 620 -8.88 3.57 -6.86
N SER A 621 -9.35 3.15 -5.68
CA SER A 621 -9.42 1.73 -5.29
C SER A 621 -10.43 0.96 -6.12
N VAL A 622 -11.61 1.54 -6.35
CA VAL A 622 -12.65 0.94 -7.18
C VAL A 622 -12.14 0.77 -8.61
N ILE A 623 -11.55 1.82 -9.20
CA ILE A 623 -11.02 1.74 -10.58
C ILE A 623 -9.94 0.68 -10.72
N GLN A 624 -8.99 0.63 -9.77
CA GLN A 624 -7.95 -0.42 -9.78
C GLN A 624 -8.57 -1.81 -9.60
N GLY A 625 -9.57 -1.93 -8.75
CA GLY A 625 -10.29 -3.18 -8.49
C GLY A 625 -11.03 -3.73 -9.71
N ILE A 626 -11.49 -2.88 -10.65
CA ILE A 626 -12.16 -3.30 -11.90
C ILE A 626 -11.27 -4.25 -12.70
N GLY A 627 -9.99 -3.90 -12.85
CA GLY A 627 -9.06 -4.72 -13.61
C GLY A 627 -8.89 -6.11 -13.03
N GLY A 628 -8.54 -6.19 -11.74
CA GLY A 628 -8.36 -7.46 -11.03
C GLY A 628 -9.63 -8.29 -10.92
N ALA A 629 -10.80 -7.64 -10.88
CA ALA A 629 -12.09 -8.33 -10.89
C ALA A 629 -12.41 -8.96 -12.24
N LEU A 630 -12.20 -8.25 -13.34
CA LEU A 630 -12.76 -8.65 -14.62
C LEU A 630 -11.76 -9.30 -15.59
N PHE A 631 -10.50 -8.81 -15.67
CA PHE A 631 -9.64 -9.19 -16.81
C PHE A 631 -8.12 -9.19 -16.57
N GLU A 632 -7.60 -8.64 -15.47
CA GLU A 632 -6.15 -8.63 -15.24
C GLU A 632 -5.65 -9.98 -14.72
N ALA A 633 -4.71 -10.57 -15.45
CA ALA A 633 -3.98 -11.76 -15.03
C ALA A 633 -2.60 -11.79 -15.68
N ILE A 634 -1.59 -12.26 -14.97
CA ILE A 634 -0.29 -12.63 -15.54
C ILE A 634 -0.43 -14.04 -16.15
N GLU A 635 -0.12 -14.13 -17.43
CA GLU A 635 -0.05 -15.39 -18.16
C GLU A 635 1.42 -15.83 -18.30
N PHE A 636 1.73 -17.06 -17.97
CA PHE A 636 3.08 -17.56 -17.99
C PHE A 636 3.17 -19.04 -18.38
N GLU A 637 4.28 -19.40 -19.00
CA GLU A 637 4.60 -20.76 -19.38
C GLU A 637 6.10 -21.01 -19.23
N ASN A 638 6.46 -22.07 -18.48
CA ASN A 638 7.85 -22.51 -18.32
C ASN A 638 8.84 -21.34 -18.06
N GLY A 639 8.52 -20.48 -17.09
CA GLY A 639 9.35 -19.31 -16.71
C GLY A 639 9.26 -18.10 -17.65
N HIS A 640 8.45 -18.14 -18.71
CA HIS A 640 8.23 -17.00 -19.61
C HIS A 640 6.89 -16.32 -19.30
N ILE A 641 6.89 -14.99 -19.18
CA ILE A 641 5.67 -14.21 -19.11
C ILE A 641 5.16 -13.98 -20.54
N LEU A 642 3.91 -14.36 -20.82
CA LEU A 642 3.35 -14.35 -22.17
C LEU A 642 2.71 -13.02 -22.56
N ASN A 643 2.31 -12.23 -21.56
CA ASN A 643 1.62 -10.94 -21.74
C ASN A 643 2.35 -9.74 -21.09
N PRO A 644 3.68 -9.53 -21.33
CA PRO A 644 4.47 -8.52 -20.64
C PRO A 644 4.30 -7.09 -21.20
N ARG A 645 3.20 -6.80 -21.90
CA ARG A 645 2.95 -5.50 -22.56
C ARG A 645 1.51 -5.05 -22.34
N VAL A 646 1.30 -3.74 -22.17
CA VAL A 646 -0.03 -3.13 -22.01
C VAL A 646 -1.01 -3.51 -23.13
N GLY A 647 -0.51 -3.80 -24.34
CA GLY A 647 -1.34 -4.29 -25.45
C GLY A 647 -1.87 -5.72 -25.27
N LYS A 648 -1.21 -6.53 -24.40
CA LYS A 648 -1.61 -7.91 -24.07
C LYS A 648 -2.16 -8.04 -22.65
N TYR A 649 -1.58 -7.33 -21.69
CA TYR A 649 -2.08 -7.23 -20.31
C TYR A 649 -3.10 -6.08 -20.27
N ARG A 650 -4.38 -6.44 -20.21
CA ARG A 650 -5.46 -5.45 -20.24
C ARG A 650 -5.57 -4.71 -18.91
N LEU A 651 -5.52 -3.38 -18.96
CA LEU A 651 -5.81 -2.49 -17.83
C LEU A 651 -7.18 -1.82 -18.01
N PRO A 652 -7.82 -1.33 -16.93
CA PRO A 652 -8.98 -0.47 -17.03
C PRO A 652 -8.71 0.76 -17.90
N ARG A 653 -9.64 1.08 -18.79
CA ARG A 653 -9.62 2.26 -19.65
C ARG A 653 -10.70 3.23 -19.20
N PHE A 654 -10.67 4.47 -19.69
CA PHE A 654 -11.73 5.44 -19.41
C PHE A 654 -13.14 4.93 -19.73
N SER A 655 -13.27 4.11 -20.78
CA SER A 655 -14.55 3.46 -21.14
C SER A 655 -15.03 2.40 -20.17
N ASP A 656 -14.15 1.88 -19.30
CA ASP A 656 -14.48 0.87 -18.31
C ASP A 656 -14.88 1.50 -16.95
N VAL A 657 -14.68 2.82 -16.79
CA VAL A 657 -15.00 3.53 -15.54
C VAL A 657 -16.51 3.75 -15.43
N PRO A 658 -17.15 3.20 -14.39
CA PRO A 658 -18.59 3.39 -14.15
C PRO A 658 -18.89 4.75 -13.55
N VAL A 659 -20.19 5.04 -13.35
CA VAL A 659 -20.60 6.10 -12.42
C VAL A 659 -20.16 5.70 -11.01
N LEU A 660 -19.32 6.52 -10.38
CA LEU A 660 -18.82 6.31 -9.03
C LEU A 660 -19.54 7.21 -8.04
N GLU A 661 -20.12 6.62 -7.00
CA GLU A 661 -20.73 7.35 -5.89
C GLU A 661 -20.09 6.90 -4.58
N THR A 662 -19.49 7.85 -3.86
CA THR A 662 -18.76 7.57 -2.61
C THR A 662 -19.49 8.19 -1.42
N ILE A 663 -19.71 7.40 -0.38
CA ILE A 663 -20.23 7.83 0.92
C ILE A 663 -19.11 7.67 1.94
N LEU A 664 -18.76 8.76 2.62
CA LEU A 664 -17.78 8.74 3.69
C LEU A 664 -18.50 8.89 5.03
N LEU A 665 -18.35 7.92 5.91
CA LEU A 665 -18.88 7.97 7.28
C LEU A 665 -17.80 8.53 8.20
N ASP A 666 -17.91 9.81 8.59
CA ASP A 666 -16.95 10.48 9.46
C ASP A 666 -17.26 10.18 10.94
N ARG A 667 -16.36 9.43 11.57
CA ARG A 667 -16.47 9.02 12.97
C ARG A 667 -15.44 9.78 13.80
N LYS A 668 -15.74 11.05 14.07
CA LYS A 668 -14.88 11.95 14.88
C LYS A 668 -14.65 11.46 16.30
N ASP A 669 -15.46 10.55 16.78
CA ASP A 669 -15.34 9.85 18.05
C ASP A 669 -14.29 8.73 18.05
N LEU A 670 -13.78 8.34 16.88
CA LEU A 670 -12.79 7.27 16.69
C LEU A 670 -11.47 7.81 16.14
N PRO A 671 -10.34 7.18 16.44
CA PRO A 671 -9.07 7.54 15.82
C PRO A 671 -9.12 7.26 14.31
N SER A 672 -8.37 8.06 13.54
CA SER A 672 -8.25 7.86 12.09
C SER A 672 -7.54 6.53 11.79
N ALA A 673 -8.15 5.69 10.98
CA ALA A 673 -7.51 4.55 10.35
C ALA A 673 -7.00 4.93 8.95
N GLY A 674 -6.30 4.00 8.28
CA GLY A 674 -5.81 4.21 6.93
C GLY A 674 -6.83 3.84 5.86
N ALA A 675 -6.74 4.51 4.71
CA ALA A 675 -7.65 4.31 3.58
C ALA A 675 -6.93 3.89 2.29
N GLY A 676 -5.67 3.48 2.39
CA GLY A 676 -4.85 3.12 1.23
C GLY A 676 -5.33 1.86 0.51
N GLU A 677 -5.91 0.91 1.23
CA GLU A 677 -6.10 -0.46 0.75
C GLU A 677 -7.55 -0.96 0.87
N THR A 678 -8.19 -0.80 2.02
CA THR A 678 -9.50 -1.39 2.35
C THR A 678 -10.60 -1.14 1.31
N PRO A 679 -10.73 0.05 0.67
CA PRO A 679 -11.83 0.28 -0.25
C PRO A 679 -11.87 -0.66 -1.48
N ILE A 680 -10.75 -1.32 -1.83
CA ILE A 680 -10.69 -2.21 -3.01
C ILE A 680 -11.43 -3.53 -2.79
N VAL A 681 -11.60 -3.98 -1.53
CA VAL A 681 -12.01 -5.38 -1.25
C VAL A 681 -13.49 -5.65 -1.53
N GLY A 682 -14.35 -4.61 -1.53
CA GLY A 682 -15.78 -4.77 -1.76
C GLY A 682 -16.18 -4.91 -3.23
N LEU A 683 -15.36 -4.46 -4.18
CA LEU A 683 -15.76 -4.36 -5.58
C LEU A 683 -15.89 -5.72 -6.27
N ALA A 684 -14.86 -6.55 -6.24
CA ALA A 684 -14.85 -7.81 -6.99
C ALA A 684 -16.03 -8.73 -6.61
N PRO A 685 -16.32 -8.97 -5.32
CA PRO A 685 -17.48 -9.77 -4.96
C PRO A 685 -18.82 -9.09 -5.32
N ALA A 686 -18.95 -7.75 -5.18
CA ALA A 686 -20.18 -7.05 -5.59
C ALA A 686 -20.47 -7.22 -7.09
N VAL A 687 -19.43 -7.11 -7.93
CA VAL A 687 -19.55 -7.34 -9.38
C VAL A 687 -19.87 -8.81 -9.69
N GLY A 688 -19.20 -9.77 -9.02
CA GLY A 688 -19.46 -11.21 -9.19
C GLY A 688 -20.91 -11.59 -8.80
N ASN A 689 -21.42 -11.00 -7.74
CA ASN A 689 -22.80 -11.17 -7.29
C ASN A 689 -23.81 -10.56 -8.29
N ALA A 690 -23.47 -9.40 -8.88
CA ALA A 690 -24.27 -8.79 -9.94
C ALA A 690 -24.32 -9.65 -11.22
N ILE A 691 -23.18 -10.26 -11.61
CA ILE A 691 -23.13 -11.20 -12.74
C ILE A 691 -24.02 -12.40 -12.48
N TYR A 692 -23.94 -12.98 -11.28
CA TYR A 692 -24.79 -14.12 -10.91
C TYR A 692 -26.28 -13.75 -10.96
N GLN A 693 -26.65 -12.62 -10.40
CA GLN A 693 -28.04 -12.18 -10.38
C GLN A 693 -28.60 -11.95 -11.81
N ALA A 694 -27.78 -11.46 -12.75
CA ALA A 694 -28.18 -11.25 -14.14
C ALA A 694 -28.23 -12.53 -14.98
N THR A 695 -27.39 -13.52 -14.68
CA THR A 695 -27.14 -14.66 -15.58
C THR A 695 -27.42 -16.03 -14.99
N GLY A 696 -27.52 -16.13 -13.66
CA GLY A 696 -27.52 -17.40 -12.94
C GLY A 696 -26.16 -18.12 -12.92
N VAL A 697 -25.11 -17.51 -13.51
CA VAL A 697 -23.78 -18.11 -13.61
C VAL A 697 -22.90 -17.62 -12.44
N ARG A 698 -22.54 -18.52 -11.54
CA ARG A 698 -21.61 -18.22 -10.44
C ARG A 698 -20.17 -18.40 -10.91
N ILE A 699 -19.44 -17.29 -10.95
CA ILE A 699 -18.01 -17.28 -11.31
C ILE A 699 -17.19 -17.25 -10.02
N ARG A 700 -16.33 -18.28 -9.83
CA ARG A 700 -15.50 -18.46 -8.65
C ARG A 700 -14.01 -18.28 -8.95
N ALA A 701 -13.70 -17.49 -9.96
CA ALA A 701 -12.32 -17.18 -10.37
C ALA A 701 -12.10 -15.68 -10.55
N LEU A 702 -10.92 -15.18 -10.18
CA LEU A 702 -10.44 -13.85 -10.57
C LEU A 702 -9.24 -13.99 -11.53
N PRO A 703 -9.27 -13.30 -12.69
CA PRO A 703 -10.35 -12.43 -13.18
C PRO A 703 -11.59 -13.22 -13.61
N MET A 704 -12.77 -12.61 -13.48
CA MET A 704 -14.05 -13.30 -13.72
C MET A 704 -14.37 -13.53 -15.20
N VAL A 705 -14.08 -12.54 -16.03
CA VAL A 705 -14.55 -12.54 -17.42
C VAL A 705 -13.47 -12.03 -18.41
N PRO A 706 -12.27 -12.61 -18.39
CA PRO A 706 -11.18 -12.17 -19.28
C PRO A 706 -11.57 -12.26 -20.77
N ASN A 707 -12.44 -13.21 -21.11
CA ASN A 707 -12.93 -13.50 -22.47
C ASN A 707 -14.45 -13.33 -22.63
N GLY A 708 -15.10 -12.60 -21.71
CA GLY A 708 -16.56 -12.45 -21.65
C GLY A 708 -17.23 -13.48 -20.74
N VAL A 709 -18.54 -13.32 -20.52
CA VAL A 709 -19.32 -14.22 -19.65
C VAL A 709 -19.42 -15.58 -20.30
N PRO A 710 -19.08 -16.69 -19.60
CA PRO A 710 -19.24 -18.04 -20.14
C PRO A 710 -20.67 -18.31 -20.55
N SER A 711 -20.90 -18.90 -21.73
CA SER A 711 -22.23 -19.18 -22.25
C SER A 711 -22.96 -20.33 -21.52
N GLN A 712 -22.23 -21.20 -20.85
CA GLN A 712 -22.73 -22.21 -19.92
C GLN A 712 -21.61 -22.60 -18.94
N VAL A 713 -21.94 -22.71 -17.66
CA VAL A 713 -21.09 -23.44 -16.70
C VAL A 713 -21.36 -24.92 -16.94
N GLN A 714 -20.37 -25.65 -17.42
CA GLN A 714 -20.38 -27.12 -17.27
C GLN A 714 -20.49 -27.41 -15.79
N SER A 715 -21.61 -27.99 -15.38
CA SER A 715 -21.79 -28.48 -14.02
C SER A 715 -20.75 -29.58 -13.76
N THR A 716 -19.66 -29.23 -13.09
CA THR A 716 -18.82 -30.19 -12.42
C THR A 716 -19.48 -30.57 -11.08
N ALA A 717 -20.72 -31.03 -11.17
CA ALA A 717 -21.29 -31.92 -10.17
C ALA A 717 -20.98 -33.33 -10.64
N LYS A 718 -19.86 -33.87 -10.20
CA LYS A 718 -19.66 -35.30 -10.19
C LYS A 718 -18.88 -35.71 -8.93
N ALA A 719 -19.64 -36.45 -8.13
CA ALA A 719 -19.32 -37.51 -7.18
C ALA A 719 -18.24 -37.21 -6.13
#